data_2ba6d0e8d9b4c921b5d3fab9d61c1942
#
_entry.id   2ba6d0e8d9b4c921b5d3fab9d61c1942
#
_cell.length_a   1.000
_cell.length_b   1.000
_cell.length_c   1.000
_cell.angle_alpha   90.00
_cell.angle_beta   90.00
_cell.angle_gamma   90.00
#
_symmetry.space_group_name_H-M   'P 1'
#
loop_
_entity.id
_entity.type
_entity.pdbx_description
1 polymer ?
#
loop_
_entity_poly.entity_id
_entity_poly.type
_entity_poly.pdbx_seq_one_letter_code
_entity_poly.pdbx_strand_id
1 'polypeptide(L)'
;MTPIQLIARRLNLREKQVEQTIALLDEGATIPFISRYRKEATGGMDEVAVAAVAEQHRQLDELQHRKAFVIETIEAQGALTDELRKRIDESWDSTEVADIYLPFKPKRRTRAQMAREKGLEPLAQRLLLRPQDDPELEAESFLNDEVDTPEAALQGARDIIAEQISEDEQSRQTLRHIYTREAVITSKAVKGKADTPEAAKYRDYFDWSEPLKRCTSHRLLAMRRGESEGVLRVTITPADDDRATEQVARRYVKPGTRAAEQIELAATDAYKRLLRPSIETEFAATSKEQADEEAIRVFATNLKQLLLAPPLGQRRIMGIDPGFRTGCKVVCLDAQGALLHNETIYPHPPKNETVRAEQALRRLLKDYAVEAVAIGNGTAGRETEELVRALHVEGVEIFLVSEDGASVYSASATAREEFPDYDVTVRGAVSIGRRLADPLAELVKIDPKAIGVGQYQHDVDAGALKRSLDQTVESCVNAVGVNLNTASAHLLTYVSGLGASLAKKIVEYRTAHGPFGSRRDLLKVPRLGAKAFEQCAGFLRIVDGRDPLDNTAVHPERYDIVQRMAADAGMDVPALIADPEARRRLDLKRYCTAEVGLPTLTDILAELDKPGRDPRGKAEVFSFEESIHSIDDLQIGMILPGVVTNVTNFGAFVDLGIKVKGLVHVSQLADRFVRDPNEVVRVQQQVRVRVLEIDEARGRIALSMKNVE
;
A
#
# COMPACT_ATOMS: atom_id res chain seq x y z
N MET A 1 -17.04 26.52 -3.74
CA MET A 1 -15.87 26.15 -2.91
C MET A 1 -14.72 25.81 -3.85
N THR A 2 -13.51 26.33 -3.60
CA THR A 2 -12.34 26.00 -4.44
C THR A 2 -11.75 24.62 -4.09
N PRO A 3 -10.96 24.00 -4.98
CA PRO A 3 -10.23 22.76 -4.64
C PRO A 3 -9.39 22.88 -3.36
N ILE A 4 -8.68 23.99 -3.20
CA ILE A 4 -7.86 24.29 -2.02
C ILE A 4 -8.70 24.30 -0.74
N GLN A 5 -9.85 24.99 -0.75
CA GLN A 5 -10.77 25.01 0.39
C GLN A 5 -11.32 23.65 0.73
N LEU A 6 -11.63 22.85 -0.29
CA LEU A 6 -12.14 21.50 -0.09
C LEU A 6 -11.09 20.57 0.54
N ILE A 7 -9.85 20.59 0.02
CA ILE A 7 -8.73 19.84 0.59
C ILE A 7 -8.46 20.26 2.02
N ALA A 8 -8.39 21.58 2.27
CA ALA A 8 -8.16 22.13 3.61
C ALA A 8 -9.20 21.64 4.61
N ARG A 9 -10.48 21.63 4.23
CA ARG A 9 -11.59 21.13 5.05
C ARG A 9 -11.51 19.62 5.28
N ARG A 10 -11.25 18.83 4.22
CA ARG A 10 -11.19 17.36 4.30
C ARG A 10 -10.05 16.88 5.20
N LEU A 11 -8.88 17.57 5.12
CA LEU A 11 -7.68 17.20 5.87
C LEU A 11 -7.51 17.98 7.17
N ASN A 12 -8.46 18.85 7.52
CA ASN A 12 -8.37 19.73 8.70
C ASN A 12 -7.08 20.56 8.73
N LEU A 13 -6.71 21.14 7.58
CA LEU A 13 -5.56 22.00 7.36
C LEU A 13 -5.99 23.44 7.09
N ARG A 14 -5.04 24.38 7.19
CA ARG A 14 -5.28 25.79 6.79
C ARG A 14 -5.15 25.90 5.26
N GLU A 15 -6.00 26.73 4.63
CA GLU A 15 -5.98 26.94 3.17
C GLU A 15 -4.59 27.32 2.65
N LYS A 16 -3.89 28.22 3.36
CA LYS A 16 -2.54 28.63 2.99
C LYS A 16 -1.51 27.49 2.99
N GLN A 17 -1.64 26.54 3.91
CA GLN A 17 -0.75 25.37 3.94
C GLN A 17 -0.97 24.49 2.70
N VAL A 18 -2.23 24.26 2.35
CA VAL A 18 -2.61 23.48 1.17
C VAL A 18 -2.13 24.18 -0.11
N GLU A 19 -2.40 25.46 -0.26
CA GLU A 19 -1.99 26.29 -1.40
C GLU A 19 -0.48 26.22 -1.65
N GLN A 20 0.30 26.46 -0.59
CA GLN A 20 1.77 26.44 -0.70
C GLN A 20 2.31 25.03 -0.97
N THR A 21 1.67 23.99 -0.42
CA THR A 21 2.07 22.61 -0.70
C THR A 21 1.79 22.23 -2.15
N ILE A 22 0.61 22.59 -2.68
CA ILE A 22 0.27 22.35 -4.10
C ILE A 22 1.24 23.10 -5.00
N ALA A 23 1.53 24.38 -4.72
CA ALA A 23 2.50 25.14 -5.51
C ALA A 23 3.88 24.46 -5.57
N LEU A 24 4.39 23.97 -4.44
CA LEU A 24 5.65 23.23 -4.39
C LEU A 24 5.59 21.90 -5.20
N LEU A 25 4.47 21.19 -5.12
CA LEU A 25 4.26 19.95 -5.90
C LEU A 25 4.20 20.24 -7.40
N ASP A 26 3.51 21.29 -7.83
CA ASP A 26 3.39 21.72 -9.22
C ASP A 26 4.73 22.19 -9.78
N GLU A 27 5.59 22.77 -8.95
CA GLU A 27 6.98 23.07 -9.27
C GLU A 27 7.84 21.79 -9.37
N GLY A 28 7.29 20.62 -9.02
CA GLY A 28 7.96 19.32 -9.09
C GLY A 28 8.84 19.01 -7.89
N ALA A 29 8.58 19.63 -6.73
CA ALA A 29 9.19 19.24 -5.47
C ALA A 29 8.61 17.89 -5.00
N THR A 30 9.46 17.01 -4.47
CA THR A 30 9.06 15.70 -3.98
C THR A 30 8.48 15.79 -2.55
N ILE A 31 7.66 14.81 -2.18
CA ILE A 31 7.05 14.74 -0.84
C ILE A 31 8.11 14.75 0.27
N PRO A 32 9.19 13.92 0.22
CA PRO A 32 10.24 13.95 1.24
C PRO A 32 10.95 15.29 1.33
N PHE A 33 11.22 15.95 0.21
CA PHE A 33 11.87 17.28 0.20
C PHE A 33 10.97 18.34 0.84
N ILE A 34 9.69 18.39 0.48
CA ILE A 34 8.72 19.35 1.03
C ILE A 34 8.62 19.17 2.55
N SER A 35 8.38 17.96 3.02
CA SER A 35 8.17 17.67 4.44
C SER A 35 9.40 17.95 5.30
N ARG A 36 10.61 17.77 4.76
CA ARG A 36 11.84 17.96 5.52
C ARG A 36 12.43 19.37 5.40
N TYR A 37 12.42 19.96 4.19
CA TYR A 37 13.17 21.19 3.91
C TYR A 37 12.30 22.43 3.59
N ARG A 38 10.98 22.29 3.57
CA ARG A 38 10.04 23.39 3.31
C ARG A 38 8.98 23.54 4.41
N LYS A 39 9.38 23.23 5.67
CA LYS A 39 8.50 23.24 6.85
C LYS A 39 7.82 24.58 7.10
N GLU A 40 8.52 25.68 6.90
CA GLU A 40 7.97 27.03 7.09
C GLU A 40 6.85 27.33 6.09
N ALA A 41 7.03 26.92 4.83
CA ALA A 41 6.01 27.10 3.80
C ALA A 41 4.76 26.26 4.08
N THR A 42 4.96 25.01 4.50
CA THR A 42 3.84 24.07 4.76
C THR A 42 3.28 24.15 6.18
N GLY A 43 3.89 24.99 7.05
CA GLY A 43 3.49 25.08 8.46
C GLY A 43 3.78 23.82 9.27
N GLY A 44 4.87 23.12 8.94
CA GLY A 44 5.37 21.95 9.66
C GLY A 44 4.62 20.64 9.36
N MET A 45 3.96 20.55 8.19
CA MET A 45 3.33 19.28 7.79
C MET A 45 4.39 18.18 7.65
N ASP A 46 4.06 17.02 8.18
CA ASP A 46 4.85 15.81 7.99
C ASP A 46 4.63 15.19 6.59
N GLU A 47 5.36 14.13 6.30
CA GLU A 47 5.30 13.44 5.02
C GLU A 47 3.91 12.84 4.73
N VAL A 48 3.20 12.39 5.78
CA VAL A 48 1.86 11.82 5.64
C VAL A 48 0.85 12.90 5.24
N ALA A 49 0.92 14.06 5.88
CA ALA A 49 0.04 15.18 5.55
C ALA A 49 0.32 15.74 4.15
N VAL A 50 1.59 15.89 3.76
CA VAL A 50 1.97 16.31 2.40
C VAL A 50 1.49 15.31 1.34
N ALA A 51 1.66 14.01 1.59
CA ALA A 51 1.16 12.96 0.70
C ALA A 51 -0.36 12.98 0.57
N ALA A 52 -1.08 13.21 1.68
CA ALA A 52 -2.54 13.32 1.66
C ALA A 52 -3.02 14.52 0.83
N VAL A 53 -2.33 15.67 0.91
CA VAL A 53 -2.62 16.84 0.06
C VAL A 53 -2.39 16.49 -1.41
N ALA A 54 -1.27 15.86 -1.75
CA ALA A 54 -0.93 15.46 -3.12
C ALA A 54 -2.00 14.51 -3.71
N GLU A 55 -2.45 13.52 -2.94
CA GLU A 55 -3.46 12.56 -3.38
C GLU A 55 -4.83 13.21 -3.57
N GLN A 56 -5.26 14.07 -2.62
CA GLN A 56 -6.52 14.82 -2.77
C GLN A 56 -6.48 15.78 -3.95
N HIS A 57 -5.34 16.42 -4.20
CA HIS A 57 -5.16 17.30 -5.36
C HIS A 57 -5.31 16.51 -6.67
N ARG A 58 -4.65 15.36 -6.79
CA ARG A 58 -4.76 14.46 -7.94
C ARG A 58 -6.21 13.99 -8.18
N GLN A 59 -6.92 13.58 -7.12
CA GLN A 59 -8.32 13.13 -7.22
C GLN A 59 -9.25 14.24 -7.69
N LEU A 60 -9.04 15.47 -7.21
CA LEU A 60 -9.86 16.61 -7.63
C LEU A 60 -9.53 17.06 -9.07
N ASP A 61 -8.30 16.95 -9.49
CA ASP A 61 -7.91 17.21 -10.88
C ASP A 61 -8.53 16.19 -11.84
N GLU A 62 -8.50 14.90 -11.51
CA GLU A 62 -9.20 13.84 -12.24
C GLU A 62 -10.72 14.11 -12.32
N LEU A 63 -11.33 14.59 -11.23
CA LEU A 63 -12.74 14.98 -11.23
C LEU A 63 -13.00 16.19 -12.14
N GLN A 64 -12.12 17.17 -12.17
CA GLN A 64 -12.24 18.33 -13.08
C GLN A 64 -12.16 17.91 -14.54
N HIS A 65 -11.21 17.05 -14.90
CA HIS A 65 -11.13 16.46 -16.23
C HIS A 65 -12.42 15.70 -16.59
N ARG A 66 -12.96 14.95 -15.64
CA ARG A 66 -14.25 14.25 -15.81
C ARG A 66 -15.41 15.20 -16.06
N LYS A 67 -15.49 16.29 -15.29
CA LYS A 67 -16.53 17.34 -15.48
C LYS A 67 -16.44 17.97 -16.86
N ALA A 68 -15.23 18.34 -17.31
CA ALA A 68 -14.99 18.91 -18.62
C ALA A 68 -15.50 17.97 -19.74
N PHE A 69 -15.17 16.67 -19.65
CA PHE A 69 -15.66 15.66 -20.57
C PHE A 69 -17.21 15.54 -20.57
N VAL A 70 -17.84 15.58 -19.38
CA VAL A 70 -19.31 15.51 -19.25
C VAL A 70 -19.95 16.72 -19.90
N ILE A 71 -19.45 17.93 -19.61
CA ILE A 71 -19.95 19.18 -20.18
C ILE A 71 -19.87 19.15 -21.72
N GLU A 72 -18.69 18.80 -22.27
CA GLU A 72 -18.48 18.69 -23.70
C GLU A 72 -19.45 17.71 -24.38
N THR A 73 -19.65 16.55 -23.73
CA THR A 73 -20.56 15.52 -24.27
C THR A 73 -22.01 15.98 -24.29
N ILE A 74 -22.49 16.64 -23.22
CA ILE A 74 -23.87 17.15 -23.15
C ILE A 74 -24.06 18.33 -24.09
N GLU A 75 -23.07 19.21 -24.24
CA GLU A 75 -23.08 20.33 -25.19
C GLU A 75 -23.14 19.86 -26.64
N ALA A 76 -22.38 18.81 -26.99
CA ALA A 76 -22.41 18.19 -28.32
C ALA A 76 -23.80 17.61 -28.68
N GLN A 77 -24.60 17.24 -27.67
CA GLN A 77 -25.99 16.76 -27.84
C GLN A 77 -27.01 17.91 -27.89
N GLY A 78 -26.55 19.17 -27.72
CA GLY A 78 -27.45 20.33 -27.67
C GLY A 78 -28.35 20.39 -26.42
N ALA A 79 -28.02 19.63 -25.38
CA ALA A 79 -28.83 19.47 -24.18
C ALA A 79 -28.30 20.24 -22.96
N LEU A 80 -27.17 20.92 -23.09
CA LEU A 80 -26.55 21.67 -22.00
C LEU A 80 -27.27 22.99 -21.74
N THR A 81 -27.87 23.09 -20.54
CA THR A 81 -28.45 24.33 -20.02
C THR A 81 -27.47 25.03 -19.06
N ASP A 82 -27.65 26.36 -18.85
CA ASP A 82 -26.83 27.13 -17.89
C ASP A 82 -26.95 26.56 -16.46
N GLU A 83 -28.16 26.12 -16.08
CA GLU A 83 -28.39 25.49 -14.78
C GLU A 83 -27.65 24.17 -14.63
N LEU A 84 -27.68 23.34 -15.67
CA LEU A 84 -27.00 22.05 -15.68
C LEU A 84 -25.47 22.22 -15.63
N ARG A 85 -24.93 23.17 -16.43
CA ARG A 85 -23.51 23.54 -16.38
C ARG A 85 -23.12 23.98 -14.99
N LYS A 86 -23.87 24.88 -14.37
CA LYS A 86 -23.63 25.37 -13.02
C LYS A 86 -23.60 24.23 -11.99
N ARG A 87 -24.55 23.31 -12.05
CA ARG A 87 -24.62 22.15 -11.15
C ARG A 87 -23.37 21.25 -11.28
N ILE A 88 -22.92 20.96 -12.51
CA ILE A 88 -21.71 20.17 -12.75
C ILE A 88 -20.50 20.91 -12.21
N ASP A 89 -20.37 22.21 -12.48
CA ASP A 89 -19.23 23.03 -12.03
C ASP A 89 -19.14 23.14 -10.50
N GLU A 90 -20.27 23.24 -9.81
CA GLU A 90 -20.34 23.39 -8.35
C GLU A 90 -20.19 22.05 -7.59
N SER A 91 -20.46 20.92 -8.24
CA SER A 91 -20.36 19.61 -7.60
C SER A 91 -18.90 19.17 -7.42
N TRP A 92 -18.60 18.64 -6.23
CA TRP A 92 -17.34 17.98 -5.89
C TRP A 92 -17.51 16.50 -5.52
N ASP A 93 -18.65 15.95 -5.90
CA ASP A 93 -18.99 14.53 -5.75
C ASP A 93 -19.00 13.86 -7.13
N SER A 94 -18.09 12.90 -7.33
CA SER A 94 -17.99 12.14 -8.58
C SER A 94 -19.25 11.34 -8.88
N THR A 95 -19.98 10.92 -7.83
CA THR A 95 -21.23 10.18 -7.94
C THR A 95 -22.36 11.08 -8.43
N GLU A 96 -22.45 12.31 -7.89
CA GLU A 96 -23.41 13.30 -8.35
C GLU A 96 -23.18 13.68 -9.82
N VAL A 97 -21.92 13.93 -10.21
CA VAL A 97 -21.54 14.20 -11.60
C VAL A 97 -21.89 13.02 -12.52
N ALA A 98 -21.71 11.79 -12.04
CA ALA A 98 -22.08 10.61 -12.82
C ALA A 98 -23.60 10.45 -12.98
N ASP A 99 -24.40 10.77 -11.95
CA ASP A 99 -25.86 10.75 -12.02
C ASP A 99 -26.40 11.83 -12.97
N ILE A 100 -25.86 13.06 -12.90
CA ILE A 100 -26.21 14.15 -13.82
C ILE A 100 -25.93 13.72 -15.28
N TYR A 101 -24.84 13.01 -15.52
CA TYR A 101 -24.45 12.56 -16.85
C TYR A 101 -25.27 11.36 -17.35
N LEU A 102 -25.86 10.57 -16.46
CA LEU A 102 -26.48 9.27 -16.79
C LEU A 102 -27.55 9.35 -17.90
N PRO A 103 -28.47 10.34 -17.94
CA PRO A 103 -29.44 10.48 -19.01
C PRO A 103 -28.80 10.77 -20.40
N PHE A 104 -27.64 11.41 -20.41
CA PHE A 104 -26.93 11.85 -21.63
C PHE A 104 -25.88 10.84 -22.11
N LYS A 105 -25.61 9.82 -21.28
CA LYS A 105 -24.62 8.79 -21.63
C LYS A 105 -25.06 7.99 -22.85
N PRO A 106 -24.24 7.84 -23.91
CA PRO A 106 -24.56 7.01 -25.05
C PRO A 106 -24.91 5.58 -24.62
N LYS A 107 -26.10 5.13 -25.00
CA LYS A 107 -26.65 3.83 -24.64
C LYS A 107 -26.70 2.91 -25.85
N ARG A 108 -26.62 1.60 -25.60
CA ARG A 108 -27.05 0.62 -26.59
C ARG A 108 -28.58 0.69 -26.71
N ARG A 109 -29.13 0.22 -27.84
CA ARG A 109 -30.60 0.21 -28.09
C ARG A 109 -31.34 -0.47 -26.91
N THR A 110 -32.01 0.35 -26.07
CA THR A 110 -32.75 -0.10 -24.88
C THR A 110 -34.20 -0.44 -25.24
N ARG A 111 -34.90 -1.15 -24.32
CA ARG A 111 -36.35 -1.37 -24.50
C ARG A 111 -37.11 -0.05 -24.57
N ALA A 112 -36.75 0.90 -23.72
CA ALA A 112 -37.34 2.24 -23.73
C ALA A 112 -37.09 2.97 -25.06
N GLN A 113 -35.90 2.85 -25.63
CA GLN A 113 -35.59 3.44 -26.93
C GLN A 113 -36.40 2.80 -28.05
N MET A 114 -36.54 1.48 -28.06
CA MET A 114 -37.42 0.79 -29.01
C MET A 114 -38.90 1.24 -28.88
N ALA A 115 -39.37 1.48 -27.66
CA ALA A 115 -40.70 2.00 -27.41
C ALA A 115 -40.88 3.45 -27.89
N ARG A 116 -39.83 4.31 -27.70
CA ARG A 116 -39.84 5.67 -28.28
C ARG A 116 -39.87 5.68 -29.81
N GLU A 117 -39.08 4.80 -30.44
CA GLU A 117 -39.09 4.63 -31.91
C GLU A 117 -40.47 4.24 -32.42
N LYS A 118 -41.26 3.50 -31.63
CA LYS A 118 -42.66 3.15 -31.93
C LYS A 118 -43.69 4.25 -31.59
N GLY A 119 -43.24 5.43 -31.14
CA GLY A 119 -44.09 6.58 -30.85
C GLY A 119 -44.79 6.54 -29.49
N LEU A 120 -44.33 5.73 -28.52
CA LEU A 120 -45.00 5.53 -27.22
C LEU A 120 -44.60 6.52 -26.12
N GLU A 121 -43.67 7.44 -26.38
CA GLU A 121 -43.23 8.47 -25.41
C GLU A 121 -44.40 9.33 -24.90
N PRO A 122 -45.35 9.82 -25.77
CA PRO A 122 -46.45 10.60 -25.28
C PRO A 122 -47.43 9.81 -24.39
N LEU A 123 -47.60 8.49 -24.62
CA LEU A 123 -48.41 7.63 -23.74
C LEU A 123 -47.78 7.55 -22.35
N ALA A 124 -46.46 7.31 -22.27
CA ALA A 124 -45.73 7.30 -21.00
C ALA A 124 -45.91 8.62 -20.22
N GLN A 125 -45.81 9.75 -20.93
CA GLN A 125 -46.02 11.07 -20.33
C GLN A 125 -47.45 11.27 -19.83
N ARG A 126 -48.48 10.81 -20.59
CA ARG A 126 -49.88 10.89 -20.16
C ARG A 126 -50.13 10.08 -18.89
N LEU A 127 -49.62 8.87 -18.79
CA LEU A 127 -49.76 8.03 -17.59
C LEU A 127 -49.23 8.72 -16.35
N LEU A 128 -48.06 9.43 -16.45
CA LEU A 128 -47.45 10.15 -15.35
C LEU A 128 -48.16 11.47 -15.01
N LEU A 129 -48.57 12.26 -16.02
CA LEU A 129 -49.10 13.60 -15.82
C LEU A 129 -50.63 13.61 -15.57
N ARG A 130 -51.35 12.64 -16.15
CA ARG A 130 -52.82 12.48 -16.06
C ARG A 130 -53.23 11.11 -15.52
N PRO A 131 -52.80 10.75 -14.29
CA PRO A 131 -53.00 9.40 -13.77
C PRO A 131 -54.47 9.03 -13.51
N GLN A 132 -55.42 9.96 -13.65
CA GLN A 132 -56.83 9.72 -13.50
C GLN A 132 -57.47 9.19 -14.81
N ASP A 133 -56.82 9.39 -15.97
CA ASP A 133 -57.32 8.92 -17.25
C ASP A 133 -57.20 7.39 -17.30
N ASP A 134 -58.07 6.76 -18.10
CA ASP A 134 -58.08 5.30 -18.24
C ASP A 134 -56.90 4.84 -19.10
N PRO A 135 -55.95 4.07 -18.56
CA PRO A 135 -54.75 3.67 -19.30
C PRO A 135 -55.03 2.87 -20.57
N GLU A 136 -56.05 2.02 -20.55
CA GLU A 136 -56.40 1.18 -21.71
C GLU A 136 -56.96 2.02 -22.84
N LEU A 137 -57.91 2.93 -22.53
CA LEU A 137 -58.47 3.86 -23.50
C LEU A 137 -57.39 4.81 -24.07
N GLU A 138 -56.49 5.29 -23.24
CA GLU A 138 -55.40 6.11 -23.73
C GLU A 138 -54.46 5.29 -24.66
N ALA A 139 -54.14 4.03 -24.32
CA ALA A 139 -53.28 3.15 -25.11
C ALA A 139 -53.89 2.82 -26.50
N GLU A 140 -55.23 2.73 -26.63
CA GLU A 140 -55.90 2.52 -27.93
C GLU A 140 -55.53 3.60 -28.95
N SER A 141 -55.30 4.83 -28.51
CA SER A 141 -54.94 5.95 -29.40
C SER A 141 -53.50 5.89 -29.94
N PHE A 142 -52.68 4.94 -29.47
CA PHE A 142 -51.28 4.73 -29.87
C PHE A 142 -51.05 3.44 -30.64
N LEU A 143 -52.09 2.75 -31.02
CA LEU A 143 -51.99 1.56 -31.89
C LEU A 143 -51.50 1.96 -33.28
N ASN A 144 -50.58 1.18 -33.83
CA ASN A 144 -50.00 1.36 -35.15
C ASN A 144 -49.48 0.01 -35.70
N ASP A 145 -48.89 0.01 -36.90
CA ASP A 145 -48.40 -1.21 -37.56
C ASP A 145 -47.35 -1.99 -36.75
N GLU A 146 -46.69 -1.34 -35.77
CA GLU A 146 -45.68 -1.96 -34.89
C GLU A 146 -46.19 -2.21 -33.46
N VAL A 147 -47.39 -1.71 -33.13
CA VAL A 147 -48.03 -1.83 -31.82
C VAL A 147 -49.49 -2.21 -32.03
N ASP A 148 -49.76 -3.48 -31.98
CA ASP A 148 -51.05 -4.09 -32.38
C ASP A 148 -52.09 -4.24 -31.26
N THR A 149 -51.67 -4.06 -29.99
CA THR A 149 -52.57 -4.20 -28.83
C THR A 149 -52.38 -3.09 -27.79
N PRO A 150 -53.43 -2.69 -27.04
CA PRO A 150 -53.27 -1.73 -25.93
C PRO A 150 -52.26 -2.18 -24.89
N GLU A 151 -52.18 -3.48 -24.59
CA GLU A 151 -51.19 -4.02 -23.65
C GLU A 151 -49.75 -3.87 -24.18
N ALA A 152 -49.50 -4.04 -25.49
CA ALA A 152 -48.19 -3.81 -26.09
C ALA A 152 -47.81 -2.32 -26.01
N ALA A 153 -48.79 -1.40 -26.17
CA ALA A 153 -48.58 0.03 -25.99
C ALA A 153 -48.24 0.37 -24.52
N LEU A 154 -49.03 -0.18 -23.58
CA LEU A 154 -48.78 0.01 -22.13
C LEU A 154 -47.43 -0.57 -21.71
N GLN A 155 -47.03 -1.74 -22.22
CA GLN A 155 -45.72 -2.32 -21.96
C GLN A 155 -44.59 -1.40 -22.44
N GLY A 156 -44.72 -0.85 -23.65
CA GLY A 156 -43.73 0.12 -24.13
C GLY A 156 -43.66 1.41 -23.29
N ALA A 157 -44.85 1.92 -22.88
CA ALA A 157 -44.90 3.06 -21.97
C ALA A 157 -44.28 2.76 -20.59
N ARG A 158 -44.52 1.55 -20.02
CA ARG A 158 -43.85 1.08 -18.79
C ARG A 158 -42.34 1.00 -18.95
N ASP A 159 -41.85 0.50 -20.09
CA ASP A 159 -40.38 0.43 -20.34
C ASP A 159 -39.73 1.84 -20.36
N ILE A 160 -40.45 2.84 -20.95
CA ILE A 160 -40.01 4.24 -20.95
C ILE A 160 -40.00 4.82 -19.52
N ILE A 161 -41.11 4.63 -18.78
CA ILE A 161 -41.22 5.10 -17.39
C ILE A 161 -40.17 4.44 -16.51
N ALA A 162 -39.93 3.14 -16.67
CA ALA A 162 -38.89 2.41 -15.92
C ALA A 162 -37.50 2.98 -16.16
N GLU A 163 -37.16 3.35 -17.40
CA GLU A 163 -35.85 3.99 -17.71
C GLU A 163 -35.79 5.36 -17.04
N GLN A 164 -36.84 6.20 -17.15
CA GLN A 164 -36.89 7.52 -16.50
C GLN A 164 -36.69 7.41 -14.97
N ILE A 165 -37.37 6.46 -14.32
CA ILE A 165 -37.22 6.20 -12.88
C ILE A 165 -35.79 5.80 -12.55
N SER A 166 -35.15 4.99 -13.40
CA SER A 166 -33.80 4.51 -13.16
C SER A 166 -32.71 5.58 -13.31
N GLU A 167 -33.00 6.63 -14.06
CA GLU A 167 -32.11 7.77 -14.32
C GLU A 167 -32.43 8.95 -13.41
N ASP A 168 -33.54 8.91 -12.67
CA ASP A 168 -33.86 9.95 -11.70
C ASP A 168 -32.89 9.94 -10.53
N GLU A 169 -32.17 11.06 -10.35
CA GLU A 169 -31.18 11.23 -9.29
C GLU A 169 -31.74 10.95 -7.90
N GLN A 170 -32.97 11.37 -7.61
CA GLN A 170 -33.55 11.18 -6.29
C GLN A 170 -33.93 9.73 -6.02
N SER A 171 -34.33 8.98 -7.04
CA SER A 171 -34.54 7.53 -6.94
C SER A 171 -33.25 6.83 -6.62
N ARG A 172 -32.16 7.20 -7.29
CA ARG A 172 -30.81 6.66 -7.02
C ARG A 172 -30.32 7.03 -5.62
N GLN A 173 -30.46 8.30 -5.21
CA GLN A 173 -30.09 8.74 -3.87
C GLN A 173 -30.88 8.04 -2.76
N THR A 174 -32.18 7.80 -2.98
CA THR A 174 -33.03 7.05 -2.05
C THR A 174 -32.51 5.64 -1.86
N LEU A 175 -32.17 4.95 -2.96
CA LEU A 175 -31.59 3.60 -2.88
C LEU A 175 -30.21 3.58 -2.25
N ARG A 176 -29.32 4.50 -2.60
CA ARG A 176 -28.00 4.63 -1.93
C ARG A 176 -28.16 4.80 -0.43
N HIS A 177 -29.13 5.59 0.00
CA HIS A 177 -29.39 5.76 1.43
C HIS A 177 -29.84 4.45 2.09
N ILE A 178 -30.68 3.67 1.44
CA ILE A 178 -31.10 2.35 1.92
C ILE A 178 -29.87 1.42 1.98
N TYR A 179 -29.10 1.33 0.90
CA TYR A 179 -27.88 0.48 0.86
C TYR A 179 -26.85 0.86 1.92
N THR A 180 -26.57 2.14 2.10
CA THR A 180 -25.63 2.62 3.13
C THR A 180 -26.04 2.17 4.53
N ARG A 181 -27.33 2.14 4.82
CA ARG A 181 -27.83 1.80 6.18
C ARG A 181 -28.08 0.33 6.38
N GLU A 182 -28.60 -0.36 5.39
CA GLU A 182 -29.25 -1.65 5.52
C GLU A 182 -28.72 -2.73 4.56
N ALA A 183 -27.74 -2.41 3.69
CA ALA A 183 -27.20 -3.41 2.76
C ALA A 183 -26.53 -4.58 3.52
N VAL A 184 -26.80 -5.77 3.01
CA VAL A 184 -26.26 -7.03 3.49
C VAL A 184 -25.39 -7.63 2.37
N ILE A 185 -24.17 -7.99 2.73
CA ILE A 185 -23.31 -8.80 1.86
C ILE A 185 -23.60 -10.27 2.14
N THR A 186 -23.84 -11.03 1.09
CA THR A 186 -24.11 -12.47 1.17
C THR A 186 -23.16 -13.21 0.27
N SER A 187 -22.56 -14.28 0.77
CA SER A 187 -21.70 -15.19 -0.01
C SER A 187 -22.24 -16.60 0.05
N LYS A 188 -22.31 -17.26 -1.09
CA LYS A 188 -22.75 -18.67 -1.22
C LYS A 188 -21.82 -19.42 -2.14
N ALA A 189 -21.61 -20.71 -1.84
CA ALA A 189 -20.85 -21.61 -2.72
C ALA A 189 -21.58 -21.76 -4.08
N VAL A 190 -20.82 -21.72 -5.15
CA VAL A 190 -21.31 -22.02 -6.50
C VAL A 190 -21.64 -23.52 -6.57
N LYS A 191 -22.81 -23.85 -7.13
CA LYS A 191 -23.29 -25.24 -7.23
C LYS A 191 -22.25 -26.14 -7.90
N GLY A 192 -21.89 -27.24 -7.23
CA GLY A 192 -20.91 -28.20 -7.72
C GLY A 192 -19.44 -27.80 -7.52
N LYS A 193 -19.14 -26.70 -6.82
CA LYS A 193 -17.77 -26.26 -6.52
C LYS A 193 -17.34 -26.48 -5.07
N ALA A 194 -18.29 -26.68 -4.15
CA ALA A 194 -18.03 -26.75 -2.72
C ALA A 194 -17.05 -27.89 -2.29
N ASP A 195 -17.04 -28.98 -3.05
CA ASP A 195 -16.23 -30.18 -2.71
C ASP A 195 -14.86 -30.21 -3.42
N THR A 196 -14.49 -29.16 -4.15
CA THR A 196 -13.18 -29.11 -4.82
C THR A 196 -12.07 -28.75 -3.82
N PRO A 197 -10.83 -29.23 -4.02
CA PRO A 197 -9.72 -28.92 -3.14
C PRO A 197 -9.46 -27.40 -3.03
N GLU A 198 -9.62 -26.67 -4.12
CA GLU A 198 -9.43 -25.21 -4.20
C GLU A 198 -10.47 -24.45 -3.37
N ALA A 199 -11.66 -25.04 -3.21
CA ALA A 199 -12.76 -24.44 -2.44
C ALA A 199 -12.55 -24.53 -0.92
N ALA A 200 -11.70 -25.44 -0.45
CA ALA A 200 -11.50 -25.69 0.98
C ALA A 200 -11.14 -24.44 1.78
N LYS A 201 -10.35 -23.54 1.19
CA LYS A 201 -9.94 -22.25 1.81
C LYS A 201 -11.08 -21.25 1.97
N TYR A 202 -12.24 -21.47 1.32
CA TYR A 202 -13.41 -20.59 1.36
C TYR A 202 -14.59 -21.16 2.14
N ARG A 203 -14.44 -22.29 2.83
CA ARG A 203 -15.54 -22.98 3.55
C ARG A 203 -16.29 -22.07 4.50
N ASP A 204 -15.60 -21.17 5.17
CA ASP A 204 -16.20 -20.23 6.12
C ASP A 204 -17.16 -19.24 5.43
N TYR A 205 -17.11 -19.12 4.09
CA TYR A 205 -17.93 -18.21 3.29
C TYR A 205 -18.94 -18.92 2.37
N PHE A 206 -19.13 -20.24 2.51
CA PHE A 206 -20.09 -21.00 1.67
C PHE A 206 -21.54 -20.66 1.93
N ASP A 207 -21.87 -20.19 3.12
CA ASP A 207 -23.17 -19.64 3.50
C ASP A 207 -22.94 -18.54 4.54
N TRP A 208 -22.52 -17.36 4.06
CA TRP A 208 -22.19 -16.22 4.90
C TRP A 208 -23.09 -15.05 4.62
N SER A 209 -23.54 -14.34 5.66
CA SER A 209 -24.35 -13.15 5.55
C SER A 209 -24.05 -12.20 6.72
N GLU A 210 -23.76 -10.94 6.42
CA GLU A 210 -23.59 -9.89 7.42
C GLU A 210 -23.93 -8.50 6.86
N PRO A 211 -24.28 -7.51 7.71
CA PRO A 211 -24.40 -6.13 7.27
C PRO A 211 -23.12 -5.62 6.61
N LEU A 212 -23.21 -5.05 5.40
CA LEU A 212 -22.04 -4.56 4.65
C LEU A 212 -21.16 -3.62 5.47
N LYS A 213 -21.77 -2.71 6.22
CA LYS A 213 -21.06 -1.75 7.12
C LYS A 213 -20.24 -2.40 8.26
N ARG A 214 -20.43 -3.69 8.53
CA ARG A 214 -19.70 -4.47 9.53
C ARG A 214 -18.71 -5.44 8.90
N CYS A 215 -18.77 -5.60 7.58
CA CYS A 215 -17.85 -6.47 6.87
C CYS A 215 -16.45 -5.86 6.88
N THR A 216 -15.51 -6.57 7.49
CA THR A 216 -14.11 -6.12 7.53
C THR A 216 -13.43 -6.34 6.19
N SER A 217 -12.43 -5.51 5.87
CA SER A 217 -11.74 -5.53 4.58
C SER A 217 -11.17 -6.89 4.22
N HIS A 218 -10.56 -7.60 5.18
CA HIS A 218 -10.02 -8.93 4.91
C HIS A 218 -11.08 -9.99 4.56
N ARG A 219 -12.29 -9.91 5.16
CA ARG A 219 -13.40 -10.81 4.80
C ARG A 219 -13.97 -10.48 3.43
N LEU A 220 -14.14 -9.18 3.14
CA LEU A 220 -14.58 -8.73 1.82
C LEU A 220 -13.61 -9.21 0.74
N LEU A 221 -12.30 -9.00 0.93
CA LEU A 221 -11.28 -9.44 -0.02
C LEU A 221 -11.24 -10.96 -0.18
N ALA A 222 -11.42 -11.73 0.90
CA ALA A 222 -11.51 -13.18 0.83
C ALA A 222 -12.71 -13.65 -0.01
N MET A 223 -13.90 -13.05 0.21
CA MET A 223 -15.10 -13.36 -0.56
C MET A 223 -14.95 -12.97 -2.03
N ARG A 224 -14.38 -11.78 -2.33
CA ARG A 224 -14.14 -11.33 -3.70
C ARG A 224 -13.11 -12.20 -4.43
N ARG A 225 -12.07 -12.68 -3.74
CA ARG A 225 -11.14 -13.67 -4.30
C ARG A 225 -11.87 -14.97 -4.64
N GLY A 226 -12.69 -15.49 -3.71
CA GLY A 226 -13.49 -16.70 -3.97
C GLY A 226 -14.47 -16.54 -5.14
N GLU A 227 -15.01 -15.34 -5.34
CA GLU A 227 -15.84 -15.00 -6.47
C GLU A 227 -15.05 -14.97 -7.79
N SER A 228 -13.89 -14.34 -7.80
CA SER A 228 -13.02 -14.28 -8.99
C SER A 228 -12.48 -15.66 -9.40
N GLU A 229 -12.27 -16.57 -8.44
CA GLU A 229 -11.91 -17.98 -8.68
C GLU A 229 -13.13 -18.86 -9.06
N GLY A 230 -14.34 -18.28 -9.11
CA GLY A 230 -15.57 -19.00 -9.47
C GLY A 230 -16.06 -20.01 -8.44
N VAL A 231 -15.61 -19.90 -7.20
CA VAL A 231 -15.99 -20.77 -6.07
C VAL A 231 -17.18 -20.19 -5.31
N LEU A 232 -17.21 -18.87 -5.14
CA LEU A 232 -18.26 -18.15 -4.43
C LEU A 232 -19.10 -17.30 -5.38
N ARG A 233 -20.34 -17.05 -4.98
CA ARG A 233 -21.21 -16.02 -5.52
C ARG A 233 -21.48 -15.00 -4.43
N VAL A 234 -21.08 -13.75 -4.65
CA VAL A 234 -21.21 -12.65 -3.69
C VAL A 234 -22.24 -11.66 -4.19
N THR A 235 -23.18 -11.28 -3.34
CA THR A 235 -24.22 -10.28 -3.63
C THR A 235 -24.30 -9.25 -2.52
N ILE A 236 -24.64 -8.01 -2.88
CA ILE A 236 -24.87 -6.91 -1.96
C ILE A 236 -26.27 -6.36 -2.22
N THR A 237 -27.20 -6.64 -1.32
CA THR A 237 -28.60 -6.28 -1.49
C THR A 237 -29.15 -5.63 -0.22
N PRO A 238 -30.24 -4.85 -0.30
CA PRO A 238 -30.96 -4.42 0.89
C PRO A 238 -31.43 -5.64 1.70
N ALA A 239 -31.62 -5.45 2.98
CA ALA A 239 -32.19 -6.50 3.84
C ALA A 239 -33.65 -6.82 3.45
N ASP A 240 -34.37 -5.85 2.89
CA ASP A 240 -35.77 -5.95 2.45
C ASP A 240 -35.92 -5.30 1.06
N ASP A 241 -35.96 -6.15 0.03
CA ASP A 241 -36.09 -5.77 -1.37
C ASP A 241 -37.52 -5.17 -1.68
N ASP A 242 -38.54 -5.68 -1.02
CA ASP A 242 -39.94 -5.23 -1.26
C ASP A 242 -40.10 -3.80 -0.73
N ARG A 243 -39.56 -3.53 0.48
CA ARG A 243 -39.56 -2.19 1.05
C ARG A 243 -38.74 -1.21 0.19
N ALA A 244 -37.59 -1.64 -0.37
CA ALA A 244 -36.81 -0.79 -1.27
C ALA A 244 -37.60 -0.46 -2.54
N THR A 245 -38.30 -1.44 -3.12
CA THR A 245 -39.18 -1.25 -4.28
C THR A 245 -40.29 -0.24 -3.98
N GLU A 246 -41.00 -0.41 -2.85
CA GLU A 246 -42.05 0.50 -2.41
C GLU A 246 -41.55 1.94 -2.23
N GLN A 247 -40.34 2.14 -1.66
CA GLN A 247 -39.80 3.47 -1.45
C GLN A 247 -39.52 4.19 -2.79
N VAL A 248 -39.05 3.48 -3.81
CA VAL A 248 -38.89 4.03 -5.15
C VAL A 248 -40.26 4.34 -5.75
N ALA A 249 -41.20 3.39 -5.66
CA ALA A 249 -42.53 3.54 -6.24
C ALA A 249 -43.36 4.72 -5.65
N ARG A 250 -43.27 4.94 -4.34
CA ARG A 250 -44.00 6.03 -3.62
C ARG A 250 -43.83 7.42 -4.23
N ARG A 251 -42.75 7.66 -4.95
CA ARG A 251 -42.45 8.94 -5.58
C ARG A 251 -43.31 9.16 -6.83
N TYR A 252 -43.68 8.10 -7.53
CA TYR A 252 -44.33 8.14 -8.84
C TYR A 252 -45.79 7.69 -8.78
N VAL A 253 -46.07 6.70 -7.96
CA VAL A 253 -47.42 6.13 -7.82
C VAL A 253 -48.32 7.07 -7.01
N LYS A 254 -49.43 7.48 -7.58
CA LYS A 254 -50.47 8.23 -6.89
C LYS A 254 -51.61 7.26 -6.53
N PRO A 255 -51.75 6.84 -5.28
CA PRO A 255 -52.75 5.86 -4.87
C PRO A 255 -54.18 6.30 -5.22
N GLY A 256 -54.99 5.37 -5.66
CA GLY A 256 -56.41 5.62 -6.02
C GLY A 256 -56.60 6.24 -7.40
N THR A 257 -55.58 6.39 -8.22
CA THR A 257 -55.68 6.79 -9.62
C THR A 257 -55.76 5.57 -10.54
N ARG A 258 -56.32 5.73 -11.75
CA ARG A 258 -56.46 4.61 -12.72
C ARG A 258 -55.12 4.12 -13.25
N ALA A 259 -54.14 5.01 -13.45
CA ALA A 259 -52.81 4.66 -13.92
C ALA A 259 -51.89 4.10 -12.80
N ALA A 260 -52.33 4.06 -11.52
CA ALA A 260 -51.51 3.65 -10.40
C ALA A 260 -50.85 2.29 -10.60
N GLU A 261 -51.62 1.29 -11.06
CA GLU A 261 -51.13 -0.06 -11.31
C GLU A 261 -50.02 -0.09 -12.40
N GLN A 262 -50.22 0.64 -13.50
CA GLN A 262 -49.25 0.70 -14.60
C GLN A 262 -47.93 1.35 -14.16
N ILE A 263 -48.00 2.40 -13.32
CA ILE A 263 -46.85 3.09 -12.78
C ILE A 263 -46.14 2.21 -11.73
N GLU A 264 -46.90 1.45 -10.93
CA GLU A 264 -46.31 0.52 -9.93
C GLU A 264 -45.57 -0.63 -10.62
N LEU A 265 -46.14 -1.20 -11.71
CA LEU A 265 -45.46 -2.19 -12.55
C LEU A 265 -44.17 -1.62 -13.16
N ALA A 266 -44.21 -0.38 -13.68
CA ALA A 266 -43.06 0.30 -14.23
C ALA A 266 -41.97 0.56 -13.15
N ALA A 267 -42.35 1.00 -11.95
CA ALA A 267 -41.40 1.24 -10.83
C ALA A 267 -40.81 -0.06 -10.33
N THR A 268 -41.56 -1.14 -10.27
CA THR A 268 -41.11 -2.48 -9.92
C THR A 268 -40.07 -2.99 -10.93
N ASP A 269 -40.33 -2.82 -12.22
CA ASP A 269 -39.37 -3.18 -13.28
C ASP A 269 -38.14 -2.30 -13.24
N ALA A 270 -38.30 -0.98 -13.04
CA ALA A 270 -37.20 -0.04 -12.86
C ALA A 270 -36.26 -0.48 -11.72
N TYR A 271 -36.83 -0.85 -10.58
CA TYR A 271 -36.05 -1.32 -9.44
C TYR A 271 -35.34 -2.64 -9.75
N LYS A 272 -36.08 -3.69 -10.12
CA LYS A 272 -35.54 -5.05 -10.25
C LYS A 272 -34.56 -5.19 -11.41
N ARG A 273 -34.82 -4.55 -12.54
CA ARG A 273 -34.05 -4.72 -13.77
C ARG A 273 -32.95 -3.68 -13.95
N LEU A 274 -33.13 -2.44 -13.49
CA LEU A 274 -32.22 -1.32 -13.79
C LEU A 274 -31.51 -0.79 -12.55
N LEU A 275 -32.26 -0.35 -11.54
CA LEU A 275 -31.70 0.33 -10.37
C LEU A 275 -30.89 -0.62 -9.45
N ARG A 276 -31.53 -1.73 -9.05
CA ARG A 276 -30.87 -2.69 -8.12
C ARG A 276 -29.53 -3.19 -8.66
N PRO A 277 -29.41 -3.71 -9.91
CA PRO A 277 -28.12 -4.16 -10.43
C PRO A 277 -27.09 -3.04 -10.54
N SER A 278 -27.53 -1.81 -10.88
CA SER A 278 -26.67 -0.64 -10.96
C SER A 278 -26.11 -0.24 -9.60
N ILE A 279 -26.97 -0.12 -8.58
CA ILE A 279 -26.58 0.26 -7.21
C ILE A 279 -25.78 -0.88 -6.54
N GLU A 280 -26.13 -2.14 -6.77
CA GLU A 280 -25.33 -3.28 -6.29
C GLU A 280 -23.91 -3.24 -6.85
N THR A 281 -23.75 -2.96 -8.14
CA THR A 281 -22.42 -2.80 -8.77
C THR A 281 -21.65 -1.62 -8.18
N GLU A 282 -22.32 -0.50 -7.93
CA GLU A 282 -21.74 0.70 -7.29
C GLU A 282 -21.23 0.37 -5.88
N PHE A 283 -22.05 -0.26 -5.04
CA PHE A 283 -21.67 -0.63 -3.67
C PHE A 283 -20.60 -1.74 -3.64
N ALA A 284 -20.64 -2.65 -4.62
CA ALA A 284 -19.59 -3.65 -4.80
C ALA A 284 -18.23 -2.99 -5.11
N ALA A 285 -18.21 -2.01 -6.01
CA ALA A 285 -17.00 -1.27 -6.36
C ALA A 285 -16.51 -0.42 -5.19
N THR A 286 -17.35 0.40 -4.59
CA THR A 286 -16.99 1.30 -3.48
C THR A 286 -16.50 0.52 -2.25
N SER A 287 -17.18 -0.56 -1.88
CA SER A 287 -16.73 -1.40 -0.75
C SER A 287 -15.40 -2.10 -1.03
N LYS A 288 -15.16 -2.52 -2.29
CA LYS A 288 -13.88 -3.09 -2.72
C LYS A 288 -12.76 -2.05 -2.65
N GLU A 289 -12.99 -0.84 -3.15
CA GLU A 289 -12.04 0.27 -3.11
C GLU A 289 -11.63 0.61 -1.68
N GLN A 290 -12.59 0.73 -0.76
CA GLN A 290 -12.31 0.96 0.67
C GLN A 290 -11.51 -0.19 1.30
N ALA A 291 -11.82 -1.43 0.94
CA ALA A 291 -11.07 -2.59 1.42
C ALA A 291 -9.64 -2.62 0.86
N ASP A 292 -9.45 -2.24 -0.40
CA ASP A 292 -8.15 -2.11 -1.03
C ASP A 292 -7.29 -1.04 -0.35
N GLU A 293 -7.83 0.15 -0.11
CA GLU A 293 -7.14 1.24 0.56
C GLU A 293 -6.66 0.83 1.96
N GLU A 294 -7.53 0.16 2.73
CA GLU A 294 -7.19 -0.33 4.06
C GLU A 294 -6.08 -1.39 3.99
N ALA A 295 -6.19 -2.36 3.08
CA ALA A 295 -5.19 -3.40 2.91
C ALA A 295 -3.84 -2.83 2.43
N ILE A 296 -3.85 -1.94 1.44
CA ILE A 296 -2.64 -1.28 0.92
C ILE A 296 -1.92 -0.49 2.02
N ARG A 297 -2.67 0.20 2.89
CA ARG A 297 -2.07 0.91 4.04
C ARG A 297 -1.35 -0.04 4.99
N VAL A 298 -1.94 -1.20 5.28
CA VAL A 298 -1.28 -2.25 6.09
C VAL A 298 -0.02 -2.76 5.40
N PHE A 299 -0.09 -3.02 4.10
CA PHE A 299 1.06 -3.50 3.32
C PHE A 299 2.20 -2.47 3.28
N ALA A 300 1.88 -1.19 3.09
CA ALA A 300 2.85 -0.10 3.13
C ALA A 300 3.53 0.01 4.52
N THR A 301 2.76 -0.15 5.60
CA THR A 301 3.30 -0.15 6.97
C THR A 301 4.24 -1.33 7.20
N ASN A 302 3.86 -2.53 6.78
CA ASN A 302 4.71 -3.71 6.90
C ASN A 302 5.99 -3.58 6.07
N LEU A 303 5.88 -3.10 4.84
CA LEU A 303 7.05 -2.82 3.99
C LEU A 303 7.99 -1.81 4.63
N LYS A 304 7.46 -0.72 5.17
CA LYS A 304 8.25 0.29 5.88
C LYS A 304 9.04 -0.31 7.04
N GLN A 305 8.42 -1.18 7.83
CA GLN A 305 9.07 -1.86 8.95
C GLN A 305 10.19 -2.81 8.48
N LEU A 306 9.98 -3.54 7.37
CA LEU A 306 11.01 -4.40 6.78
C LEU A 306 12.19 -3.60 6.24
N LEU A 307 11.94 -2.52 5.51
CA LEU A 307 12.99 -1.67 4.95
C LEU A 307 13.80 -0.95 6.03
N LEU A 308 13.14 -0.56 7.12
CA LEU A 308 13.78 0.10 8.27
C LEU A 308 14.25 -0.89 9.34
N ALA A 309 14.33 -2.19 9.05
CA ALA A 309 14.93 -3.15 9.96
C ALA A 309 16.40 -2.81 10.25
N PRO A 310 16.88 -3.06 11.48
CA PRO A 310 18.24 -2.71 11.88
C PRO A 310 19.31 -3.41 11.02
N PRO A 311 20.28 -2.67 10.44
CA PRO A 311 21.39 -3.26 9.71
C PRO A 311 22.46 -3.81 10.66
N LEU A 312 23.14 -4.88 10.24
CA LEU A 312 24.36 -5.33 10.93
C LEU A 312 25.56 -4.40 10.65
N GLY A 313 25.52 -3.71 9.51
CA GLY A 313 26.59 -2.83 9.05
C GLY A 313 27.68 -3.55 8.26
N GLN A 314 28.82 -2.87 8.08
CA GLN A 314 29.93 -3.36 7.27
C GLN A 314 30.74 -4.43 8.03
N ARG A 315 30.39 -5.69 7.82
CA ARG A 315 31.09 -6.87 8.36
C ARG A 315 31.32 -7.91 7.27
N ARG A 316 32.25 -8.82 7.50
CA ARG A 316 32.46 -9.99 6.64
C ARG A 316 31.40 -11.04 6.97
N ILE A 317 30.56 -11.33 5.99
CA ILE A 317 29.34 -12.14 6.17
C ILE A 317 29.43 -13.41 5.31
N MET A 318 29.09 -14.53 5.91
CA MET A 318 28.78 -15.74 5.17
C MET A 318 27.27 -15.80 4.93
N GLY A 319 26.83 -15.78 3.67
CA GLY A 319 25.44 -15.99 3.27
C GLY A 319 25.18 -17.44 2.94
N ILE A 320 24.08 -18.00 3.46
CA ILE A 320 23.67 -19.39 3.16
C ILE A 320 22.23 -19.36 2.66
N ASP A 321 22.03 -19.89 1.45
CA ASP A 321 20.72 -20.18 0.86
C ASP A 321 20.44 -21.69 1.04
N PRO A 322 19.59 -22.09 2.02
CA PRO A 322 19.37 -23.48 2.37
C PRO A 322 18.58 -24.25 1.32
N GLY A 323 18.83 -25.55 1.23
CA GLY A 323 18.05 -26.42 0.35
C GLY A 323 18.35 -27.90 0.53
N PHE A 324 17.30 -28.73 0.59
CA PHE A 324 17.44 -30.19 0.73
C PHE A 324 18.04 -30.83 -0.52
N ARG A 325 17.37 -30.76 -1.67
CA ARG A 325 17.76 -31.44 -2.89
C ARG A 325 18.94 -30.79 -3.61
N THR A 326 18.90 -29.46 -3.71
CA THR A 326 19.89 -28.67 -4.44
C THR A 326 21.16 -28.42 -3.63
N GLY A 327 21.16 -28.76 -2.35
CA GLY A 327 22.19 -28.38 -1.37
C GLY A 327 22.09 -26.95 -0.90
N CYS A 328 22.83 -26.60 0.15
CA CYS A 328 22.93 -25.27 0.68
C CYS A 328 24.03 -24.50 -0.08
N LYS A 329 23.69 -23.32 -0.63
CA LYS A 329 24.63 -22.45 -1.33
C LYS A 329 25.26 -21.53 -0.31
N VAL A 330 26.57 -21.60 -0.18
CA VAL A 330 27.37 -20.83 0.75
C VAL A 330 28.18 -19.79 -0.02
N VAL A 331 28.10 -18.54 0.39
CA VAL A 331 28.91 -17.43 -0.14
C VAL A 331 29.66 -16.75 0.98
N CYS A 332 30.86 -16.27 0.72
CA CYS A 332 31.61 -15.38 1.63
C CYS A 332 31.67 -14.01 1.02
N LEU A 333 31.25 -12.99 1.79
CA LEU A 333 31.20 -11.58 1.40
C LEU A 333 32.21 -10.79 2.22
N ASP A 334 32.87 -9.81 1.59
CA ASP A 334 33.65 -8.82 2.32
C ASP A 334 32.77 -7.80 3.06
N ALA A 335 33.39 -6.87 3.77
CA ALA A 335 32.67 -5.83 4.51
C ALA A 335 31.86 -4.86 3.63
N GLN A 336 32.13 -4.79 2.34
CA GLN A 336 31.40 -4.01 1.35
C GLN A 336 30.32 -4.83 0.62
N GLY A 337 30.16 -6.12 0.95
CA GLY A 337 29.22 -7.05 0.33
C GLY A 337 29.68 -7.58 -1.04
N ALA A 338 30.96 -7.47 -1.39
CA ALA A 338 31.53 -8.09 -2.59
C ALA A 338 31.73 -9.60 -2.37
N LEU A 339 31.41 -10.39 -3.40
CA LEU A 339 31.53 -11.85 -3.36
C LEU A 339 33.03 -12.25 -3.43
N LEU A 340 33.53 -12.91 -2.39
CA LEU A 340 34.87 -13.44 -2.32
C LEU A 340 34.96 -14.93 -2.70
N HIS A 341 33.95 -15.71 -2.32
CA HIS A 341 33.92 -17.15 -2.56
C HIS A 341 32.49 -17.68 -2.59
N ASN A 342 32.28 -18.77 -3.32
CA ASN A 342 31.04 -19.53 -3.28
C ASN A 342 31.30 -21.04 -3.34
N GLU A 343 30.50 -21.82 -2.62
CA GLU A 343 30.56 -23.28 -2.58
C GLU A 343 29.16 -23.84 -2.27
N THR A 344 28.87 -25.07 -2.75
CA THR A 344 27.64 -25.77 -2.40
C THR A 344 27.95 -26.94 -1.48
N ILE A 345 27.26 -27.01 -0.34
CA ILE A 345 27.37 -28.10 0.63
C ILE A 345 26.07 -28.90 0.71
N TYR A 346 26.13 -30.14 1.13
CA TYR A 346 25.00 -31.07 1.15
C TYR A 346 24.80 -31.73 2.52
N PRO A 347 24.53 -30.93 3.59
CA PRO A 347 24.42 -31.47 4.96
C PRO A 347 23.16 -32.31 5.18
N HIS A 348 22.11 -32.06 4.41
CA HIS A 348 20.77 -32.58 4.62
C HIS A 348 20.41 -33.73 3.66
N PRO A 349 19.31 -34.50 3.95
CA PRO A 349 18.80 -35.49 3.04
C PRO A 349 18.54 -34.92 1.63
N PRO A 350 18.74 -35.70 0.55
CA PRO A 350 19.07 -37.14 0.53
C PRO A 350 20.55 -37.46 0.66
N LYS A 351 21.48 -36.47 0.52
CA LYS A 351 22.91 -36.77 0.50
C LYS A 351 23.54 -36.98 1.88
N ASN A 352 23.10 -36.23 2.92
CA ASN A 352 23.58 -36.32 4.31
C ASN A 352 25.12 -36.29 4.45
N GLU A 353 25.80 -35.40 3.69
CA GLU A 353 27.26 -35.19 3.77
C GLU A 353 27.63 -34.25 4.94
N THR A 354 27.08 -34.47 6.14
CA THR A 354 27.16 -33.54 7.28
C THR A 354 28.60 -33.24 7.67
N VAL A 355 29.46 -34.26 7.85
CA VAL A 355 30.85 -34.10 8.24
C VAL A 355 31.64 -33.27 7.23
N ARG A 356 31.43 -33.51 5.94
CA ARG A 356 32.07 -32.74 4.87
C ARG A 356 31.62 -31.30 4.86
N ALA A 357 30.32 -31.07 5.07
CA ALA A 357 29.74 -29.73 5.18
C ALA A 357 30.29 -28.95 6.37
N GLU A 358 30.42 -29.58 7.55
CA GLU A 358 31.02 -28.98 8.73
C GLU A 358 32.50 -28.58 8.49
N GLN A 359 33.29 -29.44 7.87
CA GLN A 359 34.66 -29.17 7.51
C GLN A 359 34.79 -27.97 6.54
N ALA A 360 33.92 -27.93 5.53
CA ALA A 360 33.86 -26.83 4.56
C ALA A 360 33.50 -25.52 5.26
N LEU A 361 32.45 -25.51 6.10
CA LEU A 361 32.04 -24.32 6.86
C LEU A 361 33.15 -23.80 7.78
N ARG A 362 33.78 -24.69 8.58
CA ARG A 362 34.89 -24.29 9.46
C ARG A 362 36.08 -23.69 8.70
N ARG A 363 36.41 -24.28 7.54
CA ARG A 363 37.45 -23.76 6.65
C ARG A 363 37.09 -22.36 6.18
N LEU A 364 35.89 -22.18 5.61
CA LEU A 364 35.43 -20.92 5.04
C LEU A 364 35.32 -19.81 6.11
N LEU A 365 34.80 -20.12 7.31
CA LEU A 365 34.72 -19.19 8.43
C LEU A 365 36.11 -18.64 8.82
N LYS A 366 37.13 -19.52 8.83
CA LYS A 366 38.49 -19.16 9.14
C LYS A 366 39.17 -18.42 7.98
N ASP A 367 39.13 -18.97 6.76
CA ASP A 367 39.90 -18.45 5.61
C ASP A 367 39.45 -17.04 5.21
N TYR A 368 38.15 -16.75 5.32
CA TYR A 368 37.58 -15.45 5.02
C TYR A 368 37.33 -14.57 6.26
N ALA A 369 37.79 -15.04 7.44
CA ALA A 369 37.64 -14.36 8.72
C ALA A 369 36.20 -13.80 8.91
N VAL A 370 35.22 -14.67 8.72
CA VAL A 370 33.77 -14.34 8.78
C VAL A 370 33.41 -13.92 10.22
N GLU A 371 32.64 -12.85 10.33
CA GLU A 371 32.19 -12.26 11.61
C GLU A 371 30.73 -12.58 11.89
N ALA A 372 29.93 -12.84 10.83
CA ALA A 372 28.51 -13.20 10.96
C ALA A 372 28.07 -14.16 9.86
N VAL A 373 27.08 -15.01 10.18
CA VAL A 373 26.45 -15.93 9.23
C VAL A 373 24.98 -15.54 9.05
N ALA A 374 24.56 -15.30 7.81
CA ALA A 374 23.19 -15.04 7.40
C ALA A 374 22.61 -16.28 6.76
N ILE A 375 21.58 -16.87 7.34
CA ILE A 375 20.91 -18.09 6.84
C ILE A 375 19.49 -17.72 6.40
N GLY A 376 19.10 -18.08 5.18
CA GLY A 376 17.75 -17.92 4.70
C GLY A 376 16.75 -18.71 5.56
N ASN A 377 15.60 -18.11 5.87
CA ASN A 377 14.59 -18.72 6.75
C ASN A 377 13.56 -19.59 6.03
N GLY A 378 13.81 -19.95 4.78
CA GLY A 378 12.93 -20.84 3.99
C GLY A 378 13.20 -22.32 4.22
N THR A 379 13.02 -23.09 3.15
CA THR A 379 13.16 -24.56 3.20
C THR A 379 14.56 -24.98 3.67
N ALA A 380 14.66 -25.85 4.68
CA ALA A 380 15.89 -26.29 5.35
C ALA A 380 16.66 -25.19 6.12
N GLY A 381 16.06 -24.01 6.32
CA GLY A 381 16.70 -22.90 7.03
C GLY A 381 17.03 -23.23 8.46
N ARG A 382 16.12 -23.86 9.17
CA ARG A 382 16.29 -24.22 10.58
C ARG A 382 17.32 -25.33 10.76
N GLU A 383 17.23 -26.38 9.97
CA GLU A 383 18.21 -27.48 10.01
C GLU A 383 19.63 -27.00 9.68
N THR A 384 19.73 -25.97 8.82
CA THR A 384 21.00 -25.34 8.49
C THR A 384 21.48 -24.44 9.64
N GLU A 385 20.59 -23.74 10.32
CA GLU A 385 20.92 -22.94 11.51
C GLU A 385 21.46 -23.84 12.63
N GLU A 386 20.79 -24.95 12.93
CA GLU A 386 21.23 -25.94 13.93
C GLU A 386 22.62 -26.49 13.62
N LEU A 387 22.87 -26.83 12.34
CA LEU A 387 24.18 -27.29 11.89
C LEU A 387 25.26 -26.24 12.16
N VAL A 388 25.01 -24.97 11.79
CA VAL A 388 25.99 -23.90 11.95
C VAL A 388 26.24 -23.59 13.44
N ARG A 389 25.19 -23.59 14.27
CA ARG A 389 25.31 -23.41 15.73
C ARG A 389 26.10 -24.52 16.39
N ALA A 390 25.93 -25.78 15.95
CA ALA A 390 26.67 -26.94 16.45
C ALA A 390 28.19 -26.86 16.18
N LEU A 391 28.62 -26.01 15.26
CA LEU A 391 30.04 -25.76 15.04
C LEU A 391 30.73 -25.05 16.22
N HIS A 392 29.99 -24.34 17.08
CA HIS A 392 30.48 -23.58 18.24
C HIS A 392 31.71 -22.71 17.91
N VAL A 393 31.66 -21.90 16.85
CA VAL A 393 32.75 -21.00 16.46
C VAL A 393 32.64 -19.70 17.25
N GLU A 394 33.64 -19.44 18.10
CA GLU A 394 33.69 -18.22 18.91
C GLU A 394 33.78 -16.96 18.03
N GLY A 395 33.09 -15.91 18.43
CA GLY A 395 33.11 -14.59 17.78
C GLY A 395 32.33 -14.50 16.47
N VAL A 396 31.57 -15.54 16.08
CA VAL A 396 30.70 -15.54 14.90
C VAL A 396 29.24 -15.52 15.33
N GLU A 397 28.53 -14.45 14.95
CA GLU A 397 27.09 -14.28 15.22
C GLU A 397 26.27 -14.96 14.11
N ILE A 398 25.18 -15.64 14.45
CA ILE A 398 24.33 -16.38 13.50
C ILE A 398 22.95 -15.76 13.48
N PHE A 399 22.46 -15.43 12.27
CA PHE A 399 21.18 -14.76 12.03
C PHE A 399 20.34 -15.55 11.01
N LEU A 400 19.06 -15.69 11.33
CA LEU A 400 18.06 -16.07 10.34
C LEU A 400 17.58 -14.81 9.61
N VAL A 401 17.61 -14.85 8.29
CA VAL A 401 17.27 -13.72 7.41
C VAL A 401 16.10 -14.10 6.51
N SER A 402 15.11 -13.23 6.39
CA SER A 402 14.00 -13.47 5.44
C SER A 402 14.53 -13.56 4.01
N GLU A 403 14.15 -14.63 3.30
CA GLU A 403 14.46 -14.83 1.89
C GLU A 403 13.35 -14.33 0.94
N ASP A 404 12.29 -13.69 1.47
CA ASP A 404 11.18 -13.17 0.66
C ASP A 404 11.68 -12.30 -0.49
N GLY A 405 11.26 -12.64 -1.72
CA GLY A 405 11.71 -11.96 -2.94
C GLY A 405 13.18 -12.21 -3.35
N ALA A 406 13.98 -13.01 -2.64
CA ALA A 406 15.36 -13.32 -3.05
C ALA A 406 15.42 -14.07 -4.39
N SER A 407 14.46 -14.95 -4.65
CA SER A 407 14.32 -15.64 -5.94
C SER A 407 13.98 -14.66 -7.08
N VAL A 408 13.18 -13.63 -6.81
CA VAL A 408 12.85 -12.58 -7.79
C VAL A 408 14.09 -11.74 -8.10
N TYR A 409 14.82 -11.32 -7.07
CA TYR A 409 16.10 -10.62 -7.26
C TYR A 409 17.07 -11.46 -8.08
N SER A 410 17.32 -12.72 -7.71
CA SER A 410 18.33 -13.58 -8.35
C SER A 410 18.08 -13.78 -9.85
N ALA A 411 16.82 -13.76 -10.28
CA ALA A 411 16.40 -13.83 -11.68
C ALA A 411 16.34 -12.48 -12.40
N SER A 412 16.49 -11.37 -11.70
CA SER A 412 16.34 -10.00 -12.23
C SER A 412 17.47 -9.62 -13.18
N ALA A 413 17.24 -8.57 -14.00
CA ALA A 413 18.28 -7.95 -14.81
C ALA A 413 19.41 -7.38 -13.93
N THR A 414 19.04 -6.74 -12.82
CA THR A 414 19.97 -6.19 -11.81
C THR A 414 20.95 -7.23 -11.31
N ALA A 415 20.45 -8.39 -10.88
CA ALA A 415 21.31 -9.46 -10.37
C ALA A 415 22.24 -10.05 -11.45
N ARG A 416 21.77 -10.07 -12.72
CA ARG A 416 22.60 -10.47 -13.87
C ARG A 416 23.70 -9.45 -14.18
N GLU A 417 23.42 -8.17 -14.02
CA GLU A 417 24.43 -7.11 -14.21
C GLU A 417 25.46 -7.11 -13.07
N GLU A 418 25.02 -7.31 -11.81
CA GLU A 418 25.91 -7.37 -10.66
C GLU A 418 26.79 -8.64 -10.64
N PHE A 419 26.26 -9.77 -11.11
CA PHE A 419 26.89 -11.09 -11.07
C PHE A 419 26.67 -11.86 -12.39
N PRO A 420 27.30 -11.40 -13.52
CA PRO A 420 27.10 -12.01 -14.82
C PRO A 420 27.56 -13.47 -14.89
N ASP A 421 28.66 -13.81 -14.20
CA ASP A 421 29.32 -15.11 -14.25
C ASP A 421 28.75 -16.14 -13.26
N TYR A 422 27.74 -15.78 -12.45
CA TYR A 422 27.17 -16.64 -11.41
C TYR A 422 25.71 -16.99 -11.72
N ASP A 423 25.28 -18.17 -11.31
CA ASP A 423 23.91 -18.62 -11.46
C ASP A 423 22.92 -17.98 -10.44
N VAL A 424 21.64 -18.24 -10.64
CA VAL A 424 20.56 -17.69 -9.81
C VAL A 424 20.69 -18.08 -8.33
N THR A 425 21.27 -19.26 -8.02
CA THR A 425 21.35 -19.77 -6.65
C THR A 425 22.44 -19.05 -5.86
N VAL A 426 23.58 -18.76 -6.50
CA VAL A 426 24.65 -17.96 -5.89
C VAL A 426 24.19 -16.52 -5.66
N ARG A 427 23.50 -15.94 -6.64
CA ARG A 427 22.90 -14.58 -6.50
C ARG A 427 21.90 -14.52 -5.34
N GLY A 428 21.11 -15.56 -5.12
CA GLY A 428 20.21 -15.69 -3.98
C GLY A 428 20.94 -15.66 -2.64
N ALA A 429 21.99 -16.48 -2.49
CA ALA A 429 22.80 -16.53 -1.29
C ALA A 429 23.50 -15.19 -1.00
N VAL A 430 24.02 -14.49 -2.04
CA VAL A 430 24.58 -13.14 -1.91
C VAL A 430 23.55 -12.16 -1.39
N SER A 431 22.32 -12.20 -1.92
CA SER A 431 21.24 -11.34 -1.47
C SER A 431 20.90 -11.56 0.01
N ILE A 432 20.84 -12.82 0.47
CA ILE A 432 20.61 -13.16 1.88
C ILE A 432 21.72 -12.54 2.77
N GLY A 433 22.99 -12.68 2.39
CA GLY A 433 24.08 -12.07 3.14
C GLY A 433 24.04 -10.54 3.18
N ARG A 434 23.73 -9.91 2.03
CA ARG A 434 23.65 -8.45 1.92
C ARG A 434 22.46 -7.86 2.67
N ARG A 435 21.31 -8.59 2.76
CA ARG A 435 20.16 -8.17 3.58
C ARG A 435 20.51 -8.06 5.06
N LEU A 436 21.37 -8.92 5.56
CA LEU A 436 21.86 -8.81 6.93
C LEU A 436 22.73 -7.57 7.10
N ALA A 437 23.61 -7.27 6.11
CA ALA A 437 24.45 -6.09 6.14
C ALA A 437 23.62 -4.79 6.14
N ASP A 438 22.70 -4.66 5.18
CA ASP A 438 21.76 -3.54 5.08
C ASP A 438 20.46 -3.96 4.35
N PRO A 439 19.36 -4.20 5.10
CA PRO A 439 18.06 -4.58 4.52
C PRO A 439 17.55 -3.58 3.48
N LEU A 440 17.63 -2.27 3.75
CA LEU A 440 17.13 -1.25 2.85
C LEU A 440 17.91 -1.26 1.53
N ALA A 441 19.24 -1.25 1.58
CA ALA A 441 20.09 -1.21 0.40
C ALA A 441 19.90 -2.40 -0.54
N GLU A 442 19.53 -3.56 0.00
CA GLU A 442 19.30 -4.75 -0.79
C GLU A 442 17.85 -4.89 -1.26
N LEU A 443 16.86 -4.65 -0.39
CA LEU A 443 15.43 -4.81 -0.70
C LEU A 443 14.94 -3.83 -1.76
N VAL A 444 15.53 -2.64 -1.88
CA VAL A 444 15.18 -1.67 -2.94
C VAL A 444 15.48 -2.16 -4.36
N LYS A 445 16.29 -3.22 -4.51
CA LYS A 445 16.59 -3.85 -5.81
C LYS A 445 15.47 -4.78 -6.28
N ILE A 446 14.51 -5.08 -5.42
CA ILE A 446 13.38 -5.97 -5.68
C ILE A 446 12.14 -5.10 -5.91
N ASP A 447 11.31 -5.47 -6.89
CA ASP A 447 10.00 -4.84 -7.00
C ASP A 447 9.26 -5.01 -5.67
N PRO A 448 8.82 -3.91 -5.02
CA PRO A 448 8.15 -3.99 -3.71
C PRO A 448 6.95 -4.93 -3.69
N LYS A 449 6.29 -5.14 -4.83
CA LYS A 449 5.20 -6.11 -4.97
C LYS A 449 5.64 -7.57 -4.82
N ALA A 450 6.91 -7.86 -5.02
CA ALA A 450 7.47 -9.20 -4.85
C ALA A 450 7.90 -9.50 -3.40
N ILE A 451 7.89 -8.50 -2.53
CA ILE A 451 8.12 -8.66 -1.10
C ILE A 451 6.79 -9.06 -0.44
N GLY A 452 6.78 -10.13 0.32
CA GLY A 452 5.59 -10.64 1.00
C GLY A 452 5.18 -9.77 2.19
N VAL A 453 4.31 -8.80 1.99
CA VAL A 453 3.87 -7.84 3.02
C VAL A 453 2.42 -8.04 3.47
N GLY A 454 1.68 -8.98 2.87
CA GLY A 454 0.32 -9.28 3.27
C GLY A 454 -0.39 -10.36 2.45
N GLN A 455 -1.38 -11.00 3.06
CA GLN A 455 -2.09 -12.16 2.51
C GLN A 455 -2.90 -11.85 1.23
N TYR A 456 -3.43 -10.62 1.10
CA TYR A 456 -4.30 -10.20 -0.02
C TYR A 456 -3.60 -9.24 -0.98
N GLN A 457 -2.28 -9.22 -0.99
CA GLN A 457 -1.47 -8.29 -1.79
C GLN A 457 -1.76 -8.37 -3.30
N HIS A 458 -2.17 -9.55 -3.80
CA HIS A 458 -2.50 -9.76 -5.21
C HIS A 458 -3.98 -9.54 -5.57
N ASP A 459 -4.83 -9.22 -4.58
CA ASP A 459 -6.27 -9.04 -4.77
C ASP A 459 -6.71 -7.57 -4.78
N VAL A 460 -5.82 -6.67 -4.39
CA VAL A 460 -6.07 -5.22 -4.37
C VAL A 460 -5.74 -4.58 -5.72
N ASP A 461 -6.18 -3.34 -5.94
CA ASP A 461 -5.81 -2.59 -7.15
C ASP A 461 -4.29 -2.50 -7.33
N ALA A 462 -3.81 -3.05 -8.44
CA ALA A 462 -2.37 -3.19 -8.72
C ALA A 462 -1.68 -1.83 -8.92
N GLY A 463 -2.40 -0.82 -9.43
CA GLY A 463 -1.89 0.53 -9.63
C GLY A 463 -1.75 1.29 -8.33
N ALA A 464 -2.79 1.28 -7.49
CA ALA A 464 -2.78 1.89 -6.17
C ALA A 464 -1.73 1.25 -5.25
N LEU A 465 -1.65 -0.09 -5.26
CA LEU A 465 -0.61 -0.82 -4.53
C LEU A 465 0.79 -0.38 -4.96
N LYS A 466 1.07 -0.34 -6.28
CA LYS A 466 2.38 0.04 -6.77
C LYS A 466 2.75 1.46 -6.31
N ARG A 467 1.87 2.43 -6.48
CA ARG A 467 2.12 3.83 -6.05
C ARG A 467 2.43 3.91 -4.56
N SER A 468 1.62 3.25 -3.73
CA SER A 468 1.79 3.28 -2.28
C SER A 468 3.10 2.62 -1.84
N LEU A 469 3.49 1.49 -2.44
CA LEU A 469 4.73 0.79 -2.10
C LEU A 469 5.95 1.56 -2.59
N ASP A 470 5.93 2.12 -3.81
CA ASP A 470 7.03 2.95 -4.34
C ASP A 470 7.24 4.20 -3.46
N GLN A 471 6.16 4.87 -3.05
CA GLN A 471 6.22 6.01 -2.13
C GLN A 471 6.79 5.61 -0.76
N THR A 472 6.45 4.43 -0.27
CA THR A 472 7.00 3.89 0.99
C THR A 472 8.50 3.67 0.90
N VAL A 473 8.99 3.11 -0.22
CA VAL A 473 10.44 2.94 -0.45
C VAL A 473 11.13 4.29 -0.49
N GLU A 474 10.60 5.24 -1.26
CA GLU A 474 11.14 6.61 -1.35
C GLU A 474 11.22 7.27 0.04
N SER A 475 10.15 7.17 0.82
CA SER A 475 10.10 7.67 2.19
C SER A 475 11.20 7.07 3.06
N CYS A 476 11.36 5.74 3.05
CA CYS A 476 12.37 5.05 3.85
C CYS A 476 13.80 5.45 3.46
N VAL A 477 14.10 5.49 2.16
CA VAL A 477 15.43 5.86 1.63
C VAL A 477 15.81 7.28 2.05
N ASN A 478 14.89 8.23 1.92
CA ASN A 478 15.14 9.63 2.26
C ASN A 478 15.16 9.86 3.80
N ALA A 479 14.42 9.07 4.58
CA ALA A 479 14.47 9.14 6.04
C ALA A 479 15.83 8.67 6.62
N VAL A 480 16.40 7.60 6.07
CA VAL A 480 17.70 7.06 6.48
C VAL A 480 18.83 7.93 5.97
N GLY A 481 18.72 8.42 4.74
CA GLY A 481 19.83 9.07 4.02
C GLY A 481 20.76 8.05 3.37
N VAL A 482 21.43 8.46 2.32
CA VAL A 482 22.17 7.56 1.42
C VAL A 482 23.62 8.00 1.30
N ASN A 483 24.57 7.08 1.52
CA ASN A 483 26.00 7.36 1.29
C ASN A 483 26.27 7.44 -0.22
N LEU A 484 26.63 8.62 -0.69
CA LEU A 484 26.84 8.91 -2.11
C LEU A 484 27.96 8.07 -2.74
N ASN A 485 28.97 7.72 -1.94
CA ASN A 485 30.17 7.01 -2.43
C ASN A 485 30.02 5.48 -2.47
N THR A 486 29.06 4.91 -1.73
CA THR A 486 28.86 3.45 -1.65
C THR A 486 27.54 2.96 -2.23
N ALA A 487 26.55 3.85 -2.37
CA ALA A 487 25.21 3.48 -2.80
C ALA A 487 25.16 2.92 -4.23
N SER A 488 24.30 1.92 -4.44
CA SER A 488 23.98 1.41 -5.77
C SER A 488 23.14 2.41 -6.57
N ALA A 489 23.13 2.29 -7.89
CA ALA A 489 22.24 3.08 -8.74
C ALA A 489 20.76 2.88 -8.38
N HIS A 490 20.37 1.66 -7.95
CA HIS A 490 19.00 1.37 -7.52
C HIS A 490 18.61 2.14 -6.27
N LEU A 491 19.48 2.16 -5.25
CA LEU A 491 19.22 2.91 -4.04
C LEU A 491 19.14 4.43 -4.32
N LEU A 492 20.04 4.94 -5.16
CA LEU A 492 20.07 6.35 -5.57
C LEU A 492 18.80 6.76 -6.36
N THR A 493 18.16 5.83 -7.05
CA THR A 493 16.92 6.10 -7.82
C THR A 493 15.78 6.60 -6.94
N TYR A 494 15.74 6.15 -5.67
CA TYR A 494 14.73 6.55 -4.69
C TYR A 494 15.12 7.79 -3.87
N VAL A 495 16.29 8.36 -4.10
CA VAL A 495 16.64 9.64 -3.49
C VAL A 495 15.86 10.75 -4.17
N SER A 496 15.24 11.62 -3.37
CA SER A 496 14.46 12.76 -3.83
C SER A 496 15.14 13.49 -5.01
N GLY A 497 14.44 13.70 -6.10
CA GLY A 497 14.91 14.45 -7.27
C GLY A 497 15.89 13.74 -8.21
N LEU A 498 16.31 12.49 -7.94
CA LEU A 498 17.31 11.81 -8.78
C LEU A 498 16.71 10.97 -9.90
N GLY A 499 15.85 10.04 -9.64
CA GLY A 499 15.35 9.09 -10.65
C GLY A 499 16.46 8.22 -11.29
N ALA A 500 16.06 7.20 -12.05
CA ALA A 500 16.96 6.15 -12.55
C ALA A 500 18.10 6.68 -13.47
N SER A 501 17.80 7.66 -14.33
CA SER A 501 18.79 8.20 -15.27
C SER A 501 19.92 8.95 -14.57
N LEU A 502 19.58 9.79 -13.57
CA LEU A 502 20.58 10.54 -12.81
C LEU A 502 21.35 9.63 -11.85
N ALA A 503 20.68 8.68 -11.22
CA ALA A 503 21.32 7.68 -10.36
C ALA A 503 22.42 6.90 -11.08
N LYS A 504 22.14 6.44 -12.32
CA LYS A 504 23.14 5.78 -13.16
C LYS A 504 24.33 6.71 -13.48
N LYS A 505 24.07 7.97 -13.85
CA LYS A 505 25.12 8.95 -14.15
C LYS A 505 26.01 9.29 -12.94
N ILE A 506 25.45 9.33 -11.73
CA ILE A 506 26.22 9.52 -10.51
C ILE A 506 27.19 8.35 -10.31
N VAL A 507 26.73 7.12 -10.50
CA VAL A 507 27.61 5.93 -10.37
C VAL A 507 28.68 5.91 -11.46
N GLU A 508 28.31 6.19 -12.73
CA GLU A 508 29.27 6.30 -13.84
C GLU A 508 30.34 7.37 -13.56
N TYR A 509 29.92 8.55 -13.09
CA TYR A 509 30.84 9.64 -12.74
C TYR A 509 31.79 9.24 -11.62
N ARG A 510 31.27 8.63 -10.54
CA ARG A 510 32.07 8.12 -9.42
C ARG A 510 33.11 7.09 -9.87
N THR A 511 32.73 6.19 -10.75
CA THR A 511 33.62 5.15 -11.29
C THR A 511 34.75 5.76 -12.12
N ALA A 512 34.45 6.80 -12.89
CA ALA A 512 35.42 7.45 -13.79
C ALA A 512 36.36 8.45 -13.07
N HIS A 513 35.88 9.15 -12.03
CA HIS A 513 36.60 10.27 -11.40
C HIS A 513 36.96 10.03 -9.94
N GLY A 514 36.61 8.88 -9.37
CA GLY A 514 36.79 8.57 -7.95
C GLY A 514 35.63 9.08 -7.05
N PRO A 515 35.77 8.89 -5.72
CA PRO A 515 34.73 9.24 -4.78
C PRO A 515 34.48 10.77 -4.74
N PHE A 516 33.23 11.15 -4.49
CA PHE A 516 32.85 12.54 -4.26
C PHE A 516 33.47 13.05 -2.95
N GLY A 517 34.14 14.18 -2.99
CA GLY A 517 34.70 14.83 -1.80
C GLY A 517 33.77 15.87 -1.19
N SER A 518 32.71 16.30 -1.90
CA SER A 518 31.69 17.21 -1.40
C SER A 518 30.37 17.01 -2.15
N ARG A 519 29.25 17.31 -1.48
CA ARG A 519 27.93 17.34 -2.14
C ARG A 519 27.89 18.26 -3.35
N ARG A 520 28.64 19.37 -3.33
CA ARG A 520 28.73 20.31 -4.46
C ARG A 520 29.36 19.68 -5.71
N ASP A 521 30.15 18.61 -5.55
CA ASP A 521 30.73 17.90 -6.69
C ASP A 521 29.65 17.21 -7.55
N LEU A 522 28.43 16.98 -7.03
CA LEU A 522 27.28 16.50 -7.80
C LEU A 522 26.94 17.38 -9.00
N LEU A 523 27.15 18.69 -8.90
CA LEU A 523 26.90 19.62 -10.01
C LEU A 523 27.83 19.40 -11.21
N LYS A 524 28.87 18.58 -11.05
CA LYS A 524 29.78 18.16 -12.14
C LYS A 524 29.22 16.93 -12.89
N VAL A 525 28.21 16.27 -12.35
CA VAL A 525 27.56 15.09 -12.98
C VAL A 525 26.72 15.55 -14.16
N PRO A 526 26.91 14.98 -15.37
CA PRO A 526 26.15 15.37 -16.54
C PRO A 526 24.63 15.29 -16.35
N ARG A 527 23.90 16.33 -16.70
CA ARG A 527 22.44 16.49 -16.58
C ARG A 527 21.90 16.66 -15.14
N LEU A 528 22.76 16.69 -14.12
CA LEU A 528 22.36 17.02 -12.77
C LEU A 528 22.38 18.54 -12.62
N GLY A 529 21.24 19.19 -12.84
CA GLY A 529 21.08 20.63 -12.73
C GLY A 529 20.82 21.11 -11.30
N ALA A 530 20.74 22.43 -11.12
CA ALA A 530 20.52 23.06 -9.81
C ALA A 530 19.27 22.53 -9.09
N LYS A 531 18.17 22.33 -9.82
CA LYS A 531 16.92 21.82 -9.24
C LYS A 531 17.04 20.38 -8.70
N ALA A 532 17.69 19.50 -9.46
CA ALA A 532 17.94 18.13 -8.99
C ALA A 532 18.89 18.12 -7.79
N PHE A 533 19.91 18.98 -7.79
CA PHE A 533 20.83 19.17 -6.68
C PHE A 533 20.08 19.64 -5.42
N GLU A 534 19.25 20.66 -5.53
CA GLU A 534 18.40 21.15 -4.44
C GLU A 534 17.56 20.03 -3.82
N GLN A 535 16.91 19.22 -4.65
CA GLN A 535 16.04 18.14 -4.18
C GLN A 535 16.81 16.99 -3.49
N CYS A 536 18.01 16.64 -3.97
CA CYS A 536 18.71 15.44 -3.51
C CYS A 536 19.80 15.68 -2.44
N ALA A 537 20.43 16.84 -2.43
CA ALA A 537 21.67 17.06 -1.68
C ALA A 537 21.51 16.82 -0.16
N GLY A 538 20.37 17.21 0.42
CA GLY A 538 20.10 17.02 1.85
C GLY A 538 19.93 15.55 2.26
N PHE A 539 19.64 14.64 1.33
CA PHE A 539 19.44 13.21 1.58
C PHE A 539 20.68 12.36 1.32
N LEU A 540 21.71 12.94 0.70
CA LEU A 540 22.97 12.26 0.40
C LEU A 540 23.99 12.53 1.51
N ARG A 541 24.82 11.56 1.84
CA ARG A 541 25.87 11.62 2.86
C ARG A 541 27.23 11.35 2.24
N ILE A 542 28.26 12.06 2.73
CA ILE A 542 29.66 11.79 2.43
C ILE A 542 30.41 11.72 3.77
N VAL A 543 30.77 10.50 4.20
CA VAL A 543 31.33 10.24 5.52
C VAL A 543 32.69 10.95 5.69
N ASP A 544 33.58 10.84 4.68
CA ASP A 544 34.93 11.39 4.72
C ASP A 544 35.07 12.60 3.79
N GLY A 545 33.99 13.43 3.74
CA GLY A 545 33.93 14.61 2.90
C GLY A 545 34.81 15.76 3.39
N ARG A 546 35.11 16.73 2.49
CA ARG A 546 35.85 17.96 2.83
C ARG A 546 35.06 18.88 3.77
N ASP A 547 33.74 18.84 3.75
CA ASP A 547 32.86 19.59 4.63
C ASP A 547 32.17 18.60 5.60
N PRO A 548 32.36 18.77 6.93
CA PRO A 548 31.75 17.89 7.91
C PRO A 548 30.23 17.89 7.87
N LEU A 549 29.59 18.96 7.36
CA LEU A 549 28.14 19.03 7.18
C LEU A 549 27.63 18.10 6.07
N ASP A 550 28.49 17.66 5.14
CA ASP A 550 28.13 16.69 4.11
C ASP A 550 27.79 15.31 4.68
N ASN A 551 28.16 15.02 5.92
CA ASN A 551 27.76 13.80 6.65
C ASN A 551 26.55 14.01 7.57
N THR A 552 25.79 15.08 7.41
CA THR A 552 24.59 15.40 8.20
C THR A 552 23.34 15.47 7.29
N ALA A 553 22.15 15.56 7.86
CA ALA A 553 20.95 15.88 7.09
C ALA A 553 20.70 17.38 6.94
N VAL A 554 21.63 18.24 7.36
CA VAL A 554 21.55 19.67 7.08
C VAL A 554 21.63 19.92 5.58
N HIS A 555 20.69 20.69 5.06
CA HIS A 555 20.66 21.01 3.64
C HIS A 555 21.79 22.02 3.29
N PRO A 556 22.47 21.89 2.13
CA PRO A 556 23.54 22.82 1.74
C PRO A 556 23.15 24.29 1.71
N GLU A 557 21.88 24.61 1.47
CA GLU A 557 21.34 25.99 1.55
C GLU A 557 21.43 26.61 2.94
N ARG A 558 21.65 25.82 3.97
CA ARG A 558 21.67 26.26 5.38
C ARG A 558 23.06 26.14 6.02
N TYR A 559 24.09 25.82 5.24
CA TYR A 559 25.47 25.73 5.76
C TYR A 559 25.98 27.06 6.30
N ASP A 560 25.62 28.18 5.68
CA ASP A 560 25.92 29.53 6.16
C ASP A 560 25.37 29.83 7.56
N ILE A 561 24.19 29.29 7.88
CA ILE A 561 23.59 29.44 9.21
C ILE A 561 24.42 28.68 10.25
N VAL A 562 24.82 27.43 9.94
CA VAL A 562 25.65 26.64 10.85
C VAL A 562 27.04 27.27 11.04
N GLN A 563 27.63 27.83 9.97
CA GLN A 563 28.90 28.55 10.04
C GLN A 563 28.78 29.81 10.94
N ARG A 564 27.67 30.55 10.85
CA ARG A 564 27.39 31.69 11.76
C ARG A 564 27.22 31.22 13.20
N MET A 565 26.50 30.11 13.44
CA MET A 565 26.35 29.52 14.77
C MET A 565 27.70 29.17 15.40
N ALA A 566 28.61 28.55 14.61
CA ALA A 566 29.96 28.22 15.06
C ALA A 566 30.77 29.48 15.36
N ALA A 567 30.76 30.48 14.49
CA ALA A 567 31.44 31.75 14.69
C ALA A 567 30.96 32.48 15.95
N ASP A 568 29.63 32.53 16.17
CA ASP A 568 29.05 33.15 17.38
C ASP A 568 29.44 32.40 18.68
N ALA A 569 29.67 31.09 18.58
CA ALA A 569 30.19 30.27 19.67
C ALA A 569 31.73 30.36 19.82
N GLY A 570 32.41 31.09 18.93
CA GLY A 570 33.86 31.25 18.96
C GLY A 570 34.66 30.02 18.54
N MET A 571 34.09 29.16 17.71
CA MET A 571 34.67 27.89 17.28
C MET A 571 34.41 27.61 15.78
N ASP A 572 35.02 26.57 15.23
CA ASP A 572 34.71 26.09 13.90
C ASP A 572 33.54 25.07 13.89
N VAL A 573 33.07 24.71 12.71
CA VAL A 573 31.94 23.77 12.57
C VAL A 573 32.23 22.39 13.14
N PRO A 574 33.41 21.75 12.93
CA PRO A 574 33.74 20.49 13.59
C PRO A 574 33.67 20.57 15.11
N ALA A 575 34.21 21.64 15.72
CA ALA A 575 34.16 21.85 17.16
C ALA A 575 32.73 22.04 17.67
N LEU A 576 31.88 22.79 16.95
CA LEU A 576 30.45 22.94 17.27
C LEU A 576 29.72 21.60 17.23
N ILE A 577 30.03 20.73 16.25
CA ILE A 577 29.49 19.37 16.16
C ILE A 577 29.90 18.53 17.35
N ALA A 578 31.15 18.67 17.81
CA ALA A 578 31.69 17.90 18.92
C ALA A 578 31.25 18.37 20.31
N ASP A 579 30.78 19.62 20.46
CA ASP A 579 30.43 20.23 21.74
C ASP A 579 28.93 20.41 21.96
N PRO A 580 28.25 19.49 22.68
CA PRO A 580 26.82 19.59 23.00
C PRO A 580 26.46 20.80 23.85
N GLU A 581 27.40 21.25 24.76
CA GLU A 581 27.11 22.37 25.63
C GLU A 581 27.16 23.70 24.88
N ALA A 582 28.07 23.87 23.93
CA ALA A 582 28.10 25.02 23.03
C ALA A 582 26.79 25.10 22.23
N ARG A 583 26.31 23.98 21.66
CA ARG A 583 25.05 23.96 20.92
C ARG A 583 23.84 24.32 21.78
N ARG A 584 23.76 23.88 23.05
CA ARG A 584 22.67 24.22 23.99
C ARG A 584 22.62 25.69 24.37
N ARG A 585 23.75 26.40 24.32
CA ARG A 585 23.85 27.84 24.64
C ARG A 585 23.40 28.74 23.51
N LEU A 586 23.21 28.21 22.29
CA LEU A 586 22.82 29.02 21.15
C LEU A 586 21.36 29.52 21.29
N ASP A 587 21.17 30.81 21.16
CA ASP A 587 19.84 31.41 21.04
C ASP A 587 19.34 31.32 19.58
N LEU A 588 18.53 30.29 19.30
CA LEU A 588 18.03 30.02 17.95
C LEU A 588 17.25 31.17 17.34
N LYS A 589 16.60 32.03 18.15
CA LYS A 589 15.82 33.16 17.64
C LYS A 589 16.67 34.14 16.84
N ARG A 590 17.96 34.24 17.13
CA ARG A 590 18.91 35.11 16.41
C ARG A 590 19.17 34.69 14.97
N TYR A 591 18.92 33.42 14.64
CA TYR A 591 19.15 32.86 13.31
C TYR A 591 17.87 32.73 12.48
N CYS A 592 16.72 33.13 13.03
CA CYS A 592 15.47 33.17 12.29
C CYS A 592 15.52 34.21 11.17
N THR A 593 15.02 33.82 10.00
CA THR A 593 14.82 34.68 8.82
C THR A 593 13.40 34.53 8.28
N ALA A 594 13.08 35.20 7.20
CA ALA A 594 11.79 35.03 6.53
C ALA A 594 11.58 33.58 6.01
N GLU A 595 12.69 32.88 5.68
CA GLU A 595 12.68 31.53 5.10
C GLU A 595 13.05 30.42 6.08
N VAL A 596 13.60 30.76 7.24
CA VAL A 596 14.13 29.80 8.24
C VAL A 596 13.56 30.16 9.60
N GLY A 597 12.68 29.32 10.10
CA GLY A 597 12.08 29.47 11.42
C GLY A 597 12.68 28.51 12.46
N LEU A 598 12.12 28.55 13.66
CA LEU A 598 12.52 27.68 14.76
C LEU A 598 12.43 26.17 14.42
N PRO A 599 11.43 25.68 13.66
CA PRO A 599 11.37 24.26 13.29
C PRO A 599 12.61 23.79 12.54
N THR A 600 13.02 24.51 11.49
CA THR A 600 14.25 24.20 10.73
C THR A 600 15.50 24.31 11.59
N LEU A 601 15.62 25.33 12.43
CA LEU A 601 16.79 25.52 13.32
C LEU A 601 16.90 24.41 14.37
N THR A 602 15.77 23.96 14.89
CA THR A 602 15.73 22.83 15.83
C THR A 602 16.18 21.53 15.16
N ASP A 603 15.74 21.27 13.92
CA ASP A 603 16.18 20.12 13.14
C ASP A 603 17.69 20.17 12.86
N ILE A 604 18.21 21.35 12.50
CA ILE A 604 19.66 21.55 12.30
C ILE A 604 20.43 21.14 13.57
N LEU A 605 20.03 21.64 14.74
CA LEU A 605 20.73 21.28 16.00
C LEU A 605 20.63 19.78 16.32
N ALA A 606 19.47 19.16 16.07
CA ALA A 606 19.29 17.73 16.28
C ALA A 606 20.21 16.90 15.36
N GLU A 607 20.44 17.36 14.12
CA GLU A 607 21.36 16.72 13.18
C GLU A 607 22.84 16.92 13.57
N LEU A 608 23.18 18.09 14.11
CA LEU A 608 24.55 18.34 14.62
C LEU A 608 24.84 17.54 15.90
N ASP A 609 23.83 17.17 16.67
CA ASP A 609 23.99 16.36 17.89
C ASP A 609 24.41 14.91 17.57
N LYS A 610 23.98 14.40 16.44
CA LYS A 610 24.23 13.00 16.02
C LYS A 610 24.49 12.91 14.52
N PRO A 611 25.60 13.47 14.01
CA PRO A 611 25.89 13.47 12.59
C PRO A 611 26.04 12.04 12.06
N GLY A 612 25.47 11.77 10.91
CA GLY A 612 25.55 10.46 10.24
C GLY A 612 24.91 9.29 11.00
N ARG A 613 24.07 9.55 12.02
CA ARG A 613 23.39 8.50 12.75
C ARG A 613 22.36 7.78 11.87
N ASP A 614 22.47 6.45 11.80
CA ASP A 614 21.43 5.61 11.26
C ASP A 614 20.26 5.52 12.26
N PRO A 615 19.02 5.87 11.89
CA PRO A 615 17.87 5.83 12.79
C PRO A 615 17.38 4.41 13.09
N ARG A 616 17.86 3.38 12.38
CA ARG A 616 17.33 2.00 12.42
C ARG A 616 17.77 1.17 13.64
N GLY A 617 18.77 1.60 14.40
CA GLY A 617 19.32 0.85 15.54
C GLY A 617 20.34 -0.21 15.12
N LYS A 618 20.47 -1.29 15.92
CA LYS A 618 21.42 -2.39 15.67
C LYS A 618 20.66 -3.72 15.56
N ALA A 619 21.16 -4.61 14.70
CA ALA A 619 20.63 -5.98 14.59
C ALA A 619 20.93 -6.78 15.86
N GLU A 620 19.96 -7.58 16.31
CA GLU A 620 20.07 -8.43 17.49
C GLU A 620 19.96 -9.91 17.08
N VAL A 621 20.76 -10.75 17.73
CA VAL A 621 20.72 -12.20 17.51
C VAL A 621 19.45 -12.78 18.14
N PHE A 622 18.78 -13.68 17.41
CA PHE A 622 17.59 -14.38 17.85
C PHE A 622 17.74 -15.90 17.62
N SER A 623 17.13 -16.71 18.47
CA SER A 623 16.99 -18.15 18.26
C SER A 623 15.60 -18.63 18.64
N PHE A 624 15.05 -19.52 17.83
CA PHE A 624 13.82 -20.25 18.13
C PHE A 624 14.05 -21.30 19.23
N GLU A 625 12.95 -21.85 19.75
CA GLU A 625 13.01 -22.98 20.69
C GLU A 625 13.49 -24.24 19.97
N GLU A 626 14.59 -24.83 20.48
CA GLU A 626 15.27 -25.97 19.84
C GLU A 626 14.41 -27.24 19.78
N SER A 627 13.48 -27.42 20.72
CA SER A 627 12.64 -28.60 20.83
C SER A 627 11.42 -28.61 19.88
N ILE A 628 11.17 -27.54 19.14
CA ILE A 628 9.94 -27.37 18.33
C ILE A 628 10.29 -27.32 16.86
N HIS A 629 9.90 -28.34 16.09
CA HIS A 629 10.18 -28.48 14.65
C HIS A 629 8.91 -28.54 13.77
N SER A 630 7.79 -28.93 14.37
CA SER A 630 6.50 -29.10 13.68
C SER A 630 5.32 -28.64 14.54
N ILE A 631 4.13 -28.57 13.95
CA ILE A 631 2.90 -28.28 14.68
C ILE A 631 2.60 -29.36 15.74
N ASP A 632 3.04 -30.59 15.48
CA ASP A 632 2.80 -31.74 16.36
C ASP A 632 3.61 -31.66 17.68
N ASP A 633 4.68 -30.88 17.70
CA ASP A 633 5.51 -30.65 18.91
C ASP A 633 4.89 -29.61 19.85
N LEU A 634 3.88 -28.88 19.38
CA LEU A 634 3.24 -27.81 20.15
C LEU A 634 2.23 -28.39 21.17
N GLN A 635 2.21 -27.78 22.34
CA GLN A 635 1.21 -28.06 23.36
C GLN A 635 0.55 -26.76 23.83
N ILE A 636 -0.75 -26.82 24.11
CA ILE A 636 -1.50 -25.68 24.68
C ILE A 636 -0.86 -25.25 26.01
N GLY A 637 -0.62 -23.95 26.16
CA GLY A 637 0.02 -23.36 27.33
C GLY A 637 1.53 -23.19 27.23
N MET A 638 2.22 -23.76 26.23
CA MET A 638 3.64 -23.54 26.00
C MET A 638 3.91 -22.05 25.74
N ILE A 639 5.02 -21.54 26.30
CA ILE A 639 5.52 -20.19 26.06
C ILE A 639 6.78 -20.32 25.23
N LEU A 640 6.75 -19.74 24.02
CA LEU A 640 7.79 -19.89 23.00
C LEU A 640 8.29 -18.54 22.53
N PRO A 641 9.58 -18.44 22.16
CA PRO A 641 10.09 -17.29 21.45
C PRO A 641 9.60 -17.33 19.99
N GLY A 642 9.30 -16.18 19.43
CA GLY A 642 8.88 -16.06 18.04
C GLY A 642 9.22 -14.70 17.44
N VAL A 643 9.10 -14.59 16.11
CA VAL A 643 9.34 -13.36 15.37
C VAL A 643 8.08 -12.94 14.66
N VAL A 644 7.68 -11.69 14.82
CA VAL A 644 6.53 -11.11 14.11
C VAL A 644 6.86 -11.00 12.63
N THR A 645 6.10 -11.67 11.78
CA THR A 645 6.30 -11.66 10.32
C THR A 645 5.37 -10.72 9.59
N ASN A 646 4.18 -10.47 10.14
CA ASN A 646 3.19 -9.61 9.52
C ASN A 646 2.26 -9.02 10.58
N VAL A 647 1.90 -7.76 10.45
CA VAL A 647 0.94 -7.08 11.32
C VAL A 647 -0.28 -6.69 10.49
N THR A 648 -1.47 -7.00 10.99
CA THR A 648 -2.77 -6.72 10.35
C THR A 648 -3.67 -6.00 11.35
N ASN A 649 -4.79 -5.44 10.90
CA ASN A 649 -5.76 -4.77 11.79
C ASN A 649 -6.39 -5.70 12.84
N PHE A 650 -6.43 -7.01 12.58
CA PHE A 650 -7.00 -8.00 13.50
C PHE A 650 -5.97 -8.72 14.37
N GLY A 651 -4.67 -8.46 14.19
CA GLY A 651 -3.62 -9.06 15.00
C GLY A 651 -2.28 -9.19 14.28
N ALA A 652 -1.38 -9.98 14.86
CA ALA A 652 -0.03 -10.20 14.34
C ALA A 652 0.24 -11.68 14.06
N PHE A 653 0.88 -11.96 12.94
CA PHE A 653 1.38 -13.30 12.63
C PHE A 653 2.80 -13.46 13.17
N VAL A 654 3.01 -14.54 13.90
CA VAL A 654 4.27 -14.86 14.56
C VAL A 654 4.81 -16.17 14.01
N ASP A 655 6.05 -16.13 13.56
CA ASP A 655 6.84 -17.30 13.20
C ASP A 655 7.42 -17.92 14.48
N LEU A 656 7.21 -19.20 14.67
CA LEU A 656 7.73 -19.99 15.79
C LEU A 656 8.89 -20.92 15.36
N GLY A 657 9.41 -20.73 14.14
CA GLY A 657 10.42 -21.62 13.54
C GLY A 657 9.85 -22.89 12.93
N ILE A 658 8.54 -22.95 12.68
CA ILE A 658 7.85 -24.06 12.04
C ILE A 658 7.13 -23.59 10.76
N LYS A 659 6.69 -24.51 9.92
CA LYS A 659 6.05 -24.18 8.63
C LYS A 659 4.77 -23.33 8.75
N VAL A 660 4.08 -23.45 9.87
CA VAL A 660 2.81 -22.78 10.13
C VAL A 660 3.04 -21.57 11.06
N LYS A 661 2.63 -20.40 10.61
CA LYS A 661 2.68 -19.18 11.44
C LYS A 661 1.49 -19.12 12.39
N GLY A 662 1.73 -18.76 13.65
CA GLY A 662 0.67 -18.55 14.63
C GLY A 662 0.08 -17.14 14.54
N LEU A 663 -1.18 -16.97 14.92
CA LEU A 663 -1.87 -15.69 14.99
C LEU A 663 -2.06 -15.25 16.44
N VAL A 664 -1.54 -14.08 16.79
CA VAL A 664 -1.91 -13.35 18.00
C VAL A 664 -3.03 -12.38 17.60
N HIS A 665 -4.26 -12.70 17.96
CA HIS A 665 -5.41 -11.81 17.72
C HIS A 665 -5.22 -10.47 18.46
N VAL A 666 -5.76 -9.36 17.95
CA VAL A 666 -5.62 -8.01 18.54
C VAL A 666 -5.99 -7.97 20.03
N SER A 667 -6.99 -8.75 20.45
CA SER A 667 -7.38 -8.87 21.86
C SER A 667 -6.39 -9.65 22.74
N GLN A 668 -5.38 -10.30 22.14
CA GLN A 668 -4.35 -11.10 22.81
C GLN A 668 -2.96 -10.46 22.78
N LEU A 669 -2.82 -9.26 22.19
CA LEU A 669 -1.54 -8.55 22.09
C LEU A 669 -1.11 -7.92 23.42
N ALA A 670 -2.03 -7.41 24.21
CA ALA A 670 -1.75 -6.76 25.50
C ALA A 670 -2.95 -6.86 26.44
N ASP A 671 -2.74 -6.59 27.73
CA ASP A 671 -3.79 -6.59 28.76
C ASP A 671 -4.68 -5.33 28.74
N ARG A 672 -4.36 -4.36 27.86
CA ARG A 672 -5.17 -3.18 27.59
C ARG A 672 -5.90 -3.31 26.26
N PHE A 673 -6.92 -2.47 26.05
CA PHE A 673 -7.53 -2.36 24.73
C PHE A 673 -6.50 -1.82 23.70
N VAL A 674 -6.30 -2.56 22.64
CA VAL A 674 -5.42 -2.21 21.52
C VAL A 674 -6.29 -1.86 20.33
N ARG A 675 -6.18 -0.61 19.86
CA ARG A 675 -6.91 -0.16 18.67
C ARG A 675 -6.14 -0.49 17.39
N ASP A 676 -4.85 -0.25 17.41
CA ASP A 676 -3.93 -0.54 16.30
C ASP A 676 -2.83 -1.50 16.79
N PRO A 677 -2.74 -2.71 16.25
CA PRO A 677 -1.67 -3.66 16.57
C PRO A 677 -0.25 -3.09 16.46
N ASN A 678 -0.01 -2.12 15.56
CA ASN A 678 1.29 -1.46 15.40
C ASN A 678 1.73 -0.61 16.61
N GLU A 679 0.80 -0.30 17.55
CA GLU A 679 1.15 0.33 18.83
C GLU A 679 1.87 -0.62 19.80
N VAL A 680 1.75 -1.93 19.56
CA VAL A 680 2.26 -2.98 20.47
C VAL A 680 3.37 -3.80 19.84
N VAL A 681 3.24 -4.13 18.56
CA VAL A 681 4.19 -5.01 17.85
C VAL A 681 4.60 -4.43 16.50
N ARG A 682 5.78 -4.84 16.04
CA ARG A 682 6.34 -4.47 14.71
C ARG A 682 6.81 -5.71 13.99
N VAL A 683 6.84 -5.65 12.65
CA VAL A 683 7.43 -6.70 11.82
C VAL A 683 8.91 -6.87 12.19
N GLN A 684 9.39 -8.10 12.22
CA GLN A 684 10.71 -8.53 12.68
C GLN A 684 10.97 -8.35 14.20
N GLN A 685 9.98 -7.94 14.98
CA GLN A 685 10.12 -7.89 16.43
C GLN A 685 10.15 -9.30 17.01
N GLN A 686 11.13 -9.52 17.90
CA GLN A 686 11.21 -10.72 18.73
C GLN A 686 10.16 -10.62 19.85
N VAL A 687 9.36 -11.66 20.04
CA VAL A 687 8.29 -11.70 21.03
C VAL A 687 8.25 -13.06 21.74
N ARG A 688 7.72 -13.11 22.95
CA ARG A 688 7.32 -14.35 23.60
C ARG A 688 5.82 -14.53 23.47
N VAL A 689 5.38 -15.71 23.13
CA VAL A 689 3.96 -16.03 22.92
C VAL A 689 3.59 -17.33 23.60
N ARG A 690 2.35 -17.39 24.08
CA ARG A 690 1.75 -18.59 24.64
C ARG A 690 0.81 -19.22 23.61
N VAL A 691 0.88 -20.53 23.45
CA VAL A 691 -0.02 -21.30 22.60
C VAL A 691 -1.38 -21.42 23.31
N LEU A 692 -2.45 -20.94 22.65
CA LEU A 692 -3.84 -20.99 23.17
C LEU A 692 -4.62 -22.15 22.56
N GLU A 693 -4.49 -22.36 21.25
CA GLU A 693 -5.26 -23.35 20.50
C GLU A 693 -4.44 -23.84 19.30
N ILE A 694 -4.60 -25.09 18.95
CA ILE A 694 -3.97 -25.72 17.80
C ILE A 694 -5.06 -26.41 16.98
N ASP A 695 -5.26 -26.00 15.74
CA ASP A 695 -6.14 -26.64 14.76
C ASP A 695 -5.27 -27.27 13.65
N GLU A 696 -4.86 -28.50 13.87
CA GLU A 696 -4.02 -29.28 12.94
C GLU A 696 -4.70 -29.46 11.58
N ALA A 697 -6.03 -29.68 11.57
CA ALA A 697 -6.77 -29.92 10.35
C ALA A 697 -6.79 -28.71 9.41
N ARG A 698 -6.74 -27.51 9.98
CA ARG A 698 -6.71 -26.25 9.26
C ARG A 698 -5.32 -25.61 9.21
N GLY A 699 -4.32 -26.18 9.89
CA GLY A 699 -2.99 -25.60 10.04
C GLY A 699 -3.05 -24.20 10.69
N ARG A 700 -3.81 -24.04 11.78
CA ARG A 700 -3.98 -22.77 12.48
C ARG A 700 -3.50 -22.88 13.92
N ILE A 701 -2.75 -21.89 14.38
CA ILE A 701 -2.26 -21.79 15.76
C ILE A 701 -2.71 -20.44 16.31
N ALA A 702 -3.49 -20.46 17.40
CA ALA A 702 -3.84 -19.23 18.11
C ALA A 702 -2.84 -18.99 19.24
N LEU A 703 -2.35 -17.77 19.34
CA LEU A 703 -1.31 -17.34 20.26
C LEU A 703 -1.77 -16.16 21.13
N SER A 704 -1.11 -15.96 22.26
CA SER A 704 -1.27 -14.82 23.14
C SER A 704 0.07 -14.26 23.59
N MET A 705 0.17 -12.95 23.67
CA MET A 705 1.29 -12.23 24.30
C MET A 705 1.00 -11.83 25.73
N LYS A 706 -0.17 -12.20 26.27
CA LYS A 706 -0.55 -11.90 27.65
C LYS A 706 0.07 -12.89 28.64
N ASN A 707 0.60 -12.35 29.75
CA ASN A 707 1.17 -13.17 30.85
C ASN A 707 2.23 -14.18 30.34
N VAL A 708 3.20 -13.70 29.54
CA VAL A 708 4.27 -14.51 28.92
C VAL A 708 5.66 -14.20 29.51
N GLU A 709 5.72 -13.58 30.67
CA GLU A 709 6.97 -13.30 31.38
C GLU A 709 7.71 -14.57 31.81
#